data_919becdfc9df48fb5770454e3bb7eee4
#
_entry.id   919becdfc9df48fb5770454e3bb7eee4
#
_cell.length_a   1.000
_cell.length_b   1.000
_cell.length_c   1.000
_cell.angle_alpha   90.00
_cell.angle_beta   90.00
_cell.angle_gamma   90.00
#
_symmetry.space_group_name_H-M   'P 1'
#
loop_
_entity.id
_entity.type
_entity.pdbx_description
1 polymer ?
#
loop_
_entity_poly.entity_id
_entity_poly.type
_entity_poly.pdbx_seq_one_letter_code
_entity_poly.pdbx_strand_id
1 'polypeptide(L)'
;MATNPWSSTAPAGEFRPYVGAAESPREFTLRAIILGALFGVLFGAVSVYVGLRAGLTVSASIPIAVLSISILRAFGRSTILENNIVQTTGSAGESAAAGVIFTMPALIFLGFSLNTEYWRVFYLALLGGTLGVLFMIPLRRQLIVKEHGNLTFPEGTACADVLVAGERGGSFAGRVFWGLGLGGVYTFCMNTLGLWPSQPDYQPGWLPGASARCTITSEYLGVGYIIGPRVAGTLFAGGVISWLVMMPAIRFFGSLAPGAALYPSTVPIPQMSPDQLWATYIRPMGAGAVAASGLITLIKTMPTIVSALGAGLKDVRAKQESMPAASRTERDLSMRVVIGGSALIMAMIWAFLRFKPVPGTQTGSFANLMAALFIIVFGFLFVTVASRISGLIGNSSNPISGMTIATLMATCAVFLVIHWTANAYAVLALTIGGVVCIAAAIAGATSQDLKTGYLVGATPAKQQVALVIGVLVSSLAIGGTLILMNVGLASYKPIQIPLDIDHLPVGVQLQDQNYPHEGKTYELVNAIGSSVIPDGKYLYDRSTREIEIQWEQGIGSAKAAAPQARLMATVISGILNRRLPWRLVFLGVFLVIAVELLGIRSLPFAVGTYISIGTTMAMFAGGLVRWLAEQGMEKKEGAESEVSPGSLYASGLIAAGGVFGLLAIVINLLQDPELSKHVPHWLGVALHVPWSESFFAVGERFLPHASQSQWLGVGLFVALAVSLFVSARKKLKQS
;
A
#
# COMPACT_ATOMS: atom_id res chain seq x y z
N MET A 1 15.41 -27.67 -24.09
CA MET A 1 16.18 -26.51 -23.49
C MET A 1 15.65 -25.24 -24.15
N ALA A 2 14.71 -24.55 -23.54
CA ALA A 2 14.32 -23.22 -24.01
C ALA A 2 15.40 -22.24 -23.47
N THR A 3 16.27 -21.79 -24.35
CA THR A 3 17.23 -20.72 -24.08
C THR A 3 16.43 -19.50 -23.65
N ASN A 4 16.82 -18.89 -22.51
CA ASN A 4 16.29 -17.61 -22.08
C ASN A 4 16.41 -16.64 -23.28
N PRO A 5 15.33 -16.11 -23.85
CA PRO A 5 15.40 -15.27 -25.04
C PRO A 5 16.21 -13.98 -24.82
N TRP A 6 16.53 -13.67 -23.57
CA TRP A 6 17.28 -12.50 -23.13
C TRP A 6 18.71 -12.80 -22.69
N SER A 7 19.13 -14.10 -22.69
CA SER A 7 20.53 -14.47 -22.42
C SER A 7 21.37 -14.11 -23.65
N SER A 8 22.37 -13.25 -23.42
CA SER A 8 23.38 -12.87 -24.42
C SER A 8 24.29 -14.03 -24.80
N THR A 9 23.81 -14.94 -25.64
CA THR A 9 24.67 -15.84 -26.44
C THR A 9 25.05 -15.23 -27.78
N ALA A 10 24.75 -13.94 -28.00
CA ALA A 10 25.38 -13.14 -29.06
C ALA A 10 26.78 -12.76 -28.60
N PRO A 11 27.80 -12.76 -29.47
CA PRO A 11 29.12 -12.26 -29.14
C PRO A 11 28.97 -10.86 -28.56
N ALA A 12 29.76 -10.55 -27.51
CA ALA A 12 29.69 -9.33 -26.74
C ALA A 12 29.47 -8.09 -27.63
N GLY A 13 28.26 -7.48 -27.58
CA GLY A 13 28.06 -6.25 -28.32
C GLY A 13 26.63 -5.70 -28.33
N GLU A 14 25.62 -6.42 -28.73
CA GLU A 14 24.33 -5.77 -28.96
C GLU A 14 23.13 -6.59 -28.45
N PHE A 15 22.46 -6.07 -27.42
CA PHE A 15 21.13 -6.52 -27.03
C PHE A 15 20.12 -6.20 -28.15
N ARG A 16 19.33 -7.18 -28.62
CA ARG A 16 18.26 -6.99 -29.60
C ARG A 16 16.90 -7.11 -28.92
N PRO A 17 16.08 -6.04 -28.92
CA PRO A 17 14.72 -6.08 -28.39
C PRO A 17 13.82 -6.96 -29.29
N TYR A 18 12.68 -7.40 -28.72
CA TYR A 18 11.70 -8.24 -29.45
C TYR A 18 11.17 -7.56 -30.73
N VAL A 19 10.81 -6.27 -30.65
CA VAL A 19 10.45 -5.43 -31.81
C VAL A 19 11.66 -4.59 -32.18
N GLY A 20 12.17 -4.77 -33.37
CA GLY A 20 13.35 -4.08 -33.88
C GLY A 20 13.20 -2.56 -33.91
N ALA A 21 14.32 -1.83 -33.80
CA ALA A 21 14.32 -0.35 -33.80
C ALA A 21 13.79 0.25 -35.11
N ALA A 22 13.96 -0.47 -36.25
CA ALA A 22 13.47 -0.06 -37.57
C ALA A 22 11.95 -0.29 -37.75
N GLU A 23 11.36 -1.16 -36.94
CA GLU A 23 9.95 -1.46 -37.00
C GLU A 23 9.15 -0.39 -36.23
N SER A 24 7.99 0.02 -36.75
CA SER A 24 7.11 1.01 -36.11
C SER A 24 5.65 0.52 -36.04
N PRO A 25 5.39 -0.55 -35.28
CA PRO A 25 4.01 -1.00 -35.05
C PRO A 25 3.24 0.05 -34.25
N ARG A 26 1.90 -0.11 -34.20
CA ARG A 26 1.03 0.75 -33.37
C ARG A 26 1.47 0.63 -31.91
N GLU A 27 1.59 1.76 -31.20
CA GLU A 27 2.09 1.78 -29.83
C GLU A 27 1.21 2.68 -28.97
N PHE A 28 1.27 3.99 -29.14
CA PHE A 28 0.58 4.98 -28.33
C PHE A 28 -0.79 5.30 -28.96
N THR A 29 -1.78 4.42 -28.73
CA THR A 29 -3.14 4.57 -29.28
C THR A 29 -4.10 5.02 -28.17
N LEU A 30 -5.17 5.75 -28.56
CA LEU A 30 -6.17 6.22 -27.61
C LEU A 30 -6.81 5.08 -26.82
N ARG A 31 -7.10 3.93 -27.47
CA ARG A 31 -7.65 2.76 -26.81
C ARG A 31 -6.70 2.18 -25.75
N ALA A 32 -5.39 2.17 -26.01
CA ALA A 32 -4.39 1.73 -25.05
C ALA A 32 -4.30 2.66 -23.85
N ILE A 33 -4.32 3.97 -24.06
CA ILE A 33 -4.30 4.96 -22.98
C ILE A 33 -5.56 4.90 -22.13
N ILE A 34 -6.76 4.83 -22.74
CA ILE A 34 -8.02 4.73 -22.00
C ILE A 34 -8.06 3.45 -21.16
N LEU A 35 -7.72 2.30 -21.77
CA LEU A 35 -7.71 1.03 -21.03
C LEU A 35 -6.67 1.02 -19.93
N GLY A 36 -5.46 1.57 -20.18
CA GLY A 36 -4.43 1.73 -19.18
C GLY A 36 -4.84 2.65 -18.03
N ALA A 37 -5.51 3.79 -18.33
CA ALA A 37 -6.04 4.70 -17.33
C ALA A 37 -7.12 4.04 -16.47
N LEU A 38 -8.04 3.28 -17.07
CA LEU A 38 -9.05 2.50 -16.34
C LEU A 38 -8.39 1.47 -15.41
N PHE A 39 -7.38 0.76 -15.88
CA PHE A 39 -6.62 -0.16 -15.03
C PHE A 39 -5.85 0.56 -13.94
N GLY A 40 -5.29 1.76 -14.22
CA GLY A 40 -4.63 2.57 -13.21
C GLY A 40 -5.55 2.97 -12.07
N VAL A 41 -6.79 3.37 -12.39
CA VAL A 41 -7.84 3.65 -11.39
C VAL A 41 -8.20 2.39 -10.61
N LEU A 42 -8.49 1.29 -11.31
CA LEU A 42 -8.93 0.03 -10.71
C LEU A 42 -7.86 -0.56 -9.78
N PHE A 43 -6.64 -0.77 -10.32
CA PHE A 43 -5.56 -1.37 -9.53
C PHE A 43 -4.97 -0.39 -8.51
N GLY A 44 -5.06 0.93 -8.75
CA GLY A 44 -4.79 1.95 -7.75
C GLY A 44 -5.73 1.82 -6.55
N ALA A 45 -7.04 1.71 -6.80
CA ALA A 45 -8.04 1.51 -5.75
C ALA A 45 -7.85 0.17 -5.01
N VAL A 46 -7.58 -0.92 -5.74
CA VAL A 46 -7.25 -2.23 -5.17
C VAL A 46 -6.00 -2.14 -4.29
N SER A 47 -4.96 -1.43 -4.73
CA SER A 47 -3.72 -1.24 -3.98
C SER A 47 -3.97 -0.44 -2.69
N VAL A 48 -4.83 0.60 -2.74
CA VAL A 48 -5.27 1.32 -1.53
C VAL A 48 -5.94 0.36 -0.56
N TYR A 49 -6.91 -0.43 -1.03
CA TYR A 49 -7.66 -1.36 -0.19
C TYR A 49 -6.74 -2.40 0.47
N VAL A 50 -5.95 -3.10 -0.33
CA VAL A 50 -5.06 -4.17 0.16
C VAL A 50 -3.94 -3.60 1.02
N GLY A 51 -3.31 -2.51 0.60
CA GLY A 51 -2.16 -1.93 1.28
C GLY A 51 -2.51 -1.31 2.64
N LEU A 52 -3.68 -0.69 2.81
CA LEU A 52 -4.13 -0.20 4.11
C LEU A 52 -4.41 -1.34 5.10
N ARG A 53 -4.87 -2.48 4.61
CA ARG A 53 -5.18 -3.66 5.43
C ARG A 53 -3.96 -4.52 5.71
N ALA A 54 -3.14 -4.79 4.69
CA ALA A 54 -1.99 -5.68 4.77
C ALA A 54 -0.69 -4.98 5.17
N GLY A 55 -0.60 -3.66 4.97
CA GLY A 55 0.65 -2.90 5.17
C GLY A 55 1.72 -3.16 4.11
N LEU A 56 1.36 -3.82 3.02
CA LEU A 56 2.22 -4.21 1.90
C LEU A 56 1.55 -3.84 0.58
N THR A 57 2.36 -3.62 -0.44
CA THR A 57 1.90 -3.44 -1.83
C THR A 57 2.41 -4.57 -2.71
N VAL A 58 1.64 -4.93 -3.72
CA VAL A 58 1.99 -5.97 -4.69
C VAL A 58 1.86 -5.37 -6.08
N SER A 59 2.89 -5.48 -6.89
CA SER A 59 2.89 -4.94 -8.25
C SER A 59 1.75 -5.51 -9.10
N ALA A 60 1.02 -4.63 -9.76
CA ALA A 60 -0.06 -4.98 -10.68
C ALA A 60 0.39 -5.07 -12.15
N SER A 61 1.67 -4.83 -12.46
CA SER A 61 2.19 -4.78 -13.84
C SER A 61 1.89 -6.06 -14.62
N ILE A 62 2.13 -7.24 -14.03
CA ILE A 62 1.89 -8.53 -14.67
C ILE A 62 0.38 -8.78 -14.91
N PRO A 63 -0.52 -8.67 -13.90
CA PRO A 63 -1.96 -8.83 -14.14
C PRO A 63 -2.50 -7.83 -15.15
N ILE A 64 -2.05 -6.57 -15.15
CA ILE A 64 -2.46 -5.58 -16.15
C ILE A 64 -2.01 -6.00 -17.56
N ALA A 65 -0.77 -6.47 -17.72
CA ALA A 65 -0.29 -6.98 -19.01
C ALA A 65 -1.14 -8.13 -19.54
N VAL A 66 -1.48 -9.11 -18.70
CA VAL A 66 -2.34 -10.25 -19.07
C VAL A 66 -3.74 -9.80 -19.46
N LEU A 67 -4.35 -8.92 -18.67
CA LEU A 67 -5.69 -8.39 -18.95
C LEU A 67 -5.71 -7.54 -20.22
N SER A 68 -4.65 -6.74 -20.46
CA SER A 68 -4.54 -5.89 -21.65
C SER A 68 -4.54 -6.73 -22.93
N ILE A 69 -3.75 -7.82 -22.96
CA ILE A 69 -3.68 -8.76 -24.10
C ILE A 69 -5.07 -9.32 -24.41
N SER A 70 -5.79 -9.73 -23.38
CA SER A 70 -7.11 -10.35 -23.53
C SER A 70 -8.16 -9.37 -24.03
N ILE A 71 -8.23 -8.19 -23.40
CA ILE A 71 -9.25 -7.19 -23.71
C ILE A 71 -8.98 -6.52 -25.06
N LEU A 72 -7.75 -6.10 -25.34
CA LEU A 72 -7.44 -5.47 -26.63
C LEU A 72 -7.66 -6.43 -27.81
N ARG A 73 -7.41 -7.74 -27.63
CA ARG A 73 -7.73 -8.75 -28.64
C ARG A 73 -9.23 -8.88 -28.91
N ALA A 74 -10.07 -8.77 -27.87
CA ALA A 74 -11.53 -8.79 -28.03
C ALA A 74 -12.03 -7.58 -28.85
N PHE A 75 -11.32 -6.45 -28.80
CA PHE A 75 -11.60 -5.24 -29.60
C PHE A 75 -10.84 -5.18 -30.94
N GLY A 76 -10.22 -6.28 -31.39
CA GLY A 76 -9.51 -6.39 -32.66
C GLY A 76 -8.02 -6.70 -32.51
N ARG A 77 -7.26 -6.53 -33.61
CA ARG A 77 -5.81 -6.79 -33.59
C ARG A 77 -5.10 -5.76 -32.69
N SER A 78 -4.37 -6.26 -31.70
CA SER A 78 -3.48 -5.47 -30.84
C SER A 78 -2.02 -5.81 -31.15
N THR A 79 -1.13 -4.87 -30.86
CA THR A 79 0.31 -5.09 -30.91
C THR A 79 0.87 -5.26 -29.51
N ILE A 80 2.04 -5.91 -29.39
CA ILE A 80 2.75 -6.03 -28.11
C ILE A 80 3.06 -4.66 -27.52
N LEU A 81 3.34 -3.64 -28.35
CA LEU A 81 3.64 -2.30 -27.88
C LEU A 81 2.41 -1.56 -27.36
N GLU A 82 1.21 -1.76 -27.94
CA GLU A 82 -0.04 -1.26 -27.38
C GLU A 82 -0.30 -1.88 -25.98
N ASN A 83 -0.10 -3.20 -25.85
CA ASN A 83 -0.25 -3.88 -24.56
C ASN A 83 0.76 -3.36 -23.51
N ASN A 84 1.98 -3.07 -23.93
CA ASN A 84 2.98 -2.46 -23.05
C ASN A 84 2.56 -1.05 -22.59
N ILE A 85 1.98 -0.22 -23.46
CA ILE A 85 1.46 1.11 -23.07
C ILE A 85 0.31 0.99 -22.07
N VAL A 86 -0.62 0.03 -22.27
CA VAL A 86 -1.68 -0.24 -21.29
C VAL A 86 -1.07 -0.59 -19.92
N GLN A 87 -0.13 -1.52 -19.92
CA GLN A 87 0.55 -1.98 -18.72
C GLN A 87 1.28 -0.83 -18.02
N THR A 88 2.06 -0.05 -18.76
CA THR A 88 2.81 1.10 -18.24
C THR A 88 1.89 2.18 -17.63
N THR A 89 0.78 2.52 -18.33
CA THR A 89 -0.20 3.50 -17.85
C THR A 89 -0.87 3.02 -16.56
N GLY A 90 -1.26 1.74 -16.53
CA GLY A 90 -1.97 1.15 -15.40
C GLY A 90 -1.08 0.95 -14.16
N SER A 91 0.17 0.51 -14.37
CA SER A 91 1.18 0.34 -13.32
C SER A 91 1.47 1.65 -12.56
N ALA A 92 1.48 2.78 -13.28
CA ALA A 92 1.68 4.09 -12.65
C ALA A 92 0.62 4.41 -11.59
N GLY A 93 -0.63 3.99 -11.81
CA GLY A 93 -1.73 4.21 -10.85
C GLY A 93 -1.57 3.39 -9.57
N GLU A 94 -1.25 2.13 -9.70
CA GLU A 94 -0.97 1.24 -8.57
C GLU A 94 0.19 1.80 -7.71
N SER A 95 1.26 2.22 -8.36
CA SER A 95 2.46 2.71 -7.68
C SER A 95 2.27 4.07 -7.02
N ALA A 96 1.45 4.96 -7.61
CA ALA A 96 1.05 6.20 -6.97
C ALA A 96 0.26 5.91 -5.67
N ALA A 97 -0.67 4.95 -5.73
CA ALA A 97 -1.42 4.50 -4.57
C ALA A 97 -0.49 3.98 -3.47
N ALA A 98 0.53 3.18 -3.82
CA ALA A 98 1.51 2.65 -2.88
C ALA A 98 2.21 3.76 -2.06
N GLY A 99 2.65 4.83 -2.71
CA GLY A 99 3.27 5.98 -2.01
C GLY A 99 2.28 6.74 -1.12
N VAL A 100 1.05 6.92 -1.58
CA VAL A 100 -0.01 7.66 -0.85
C VAL A 100 -0.44 6.92 0.41
N ILE A 101 -0.69 5.60 0.33
CA ILE A 101 -1.17 4.82 1.50
C ILE A 101 -0.14 4.71 2.62
N PHE A 102 1.14 4.86 2.31
CA PHE A 102 2.19 4.82 3.32
C PHE A 102 2.29 6.12 4.12
N THR A 103 1.76 7.23 3.60
CA THR A 103 1.95 8.55 4.18
C THR A 103 0.64 9.28 4.51
N MET A 104 -0.25 9.46 3.55
CA MET A 104 -1.41 10.34 3.72
C MET A 104 -2.38 9.92 4.82
N PRO A 105 -2.66 8.64 5.09
CA PRO A 105 -3.51 8.26 6.22
C PRO A 105 -2.92 8.64 7.59
N ALA A 106 -1.61 9.01 7.65
CA ALA A 106 -1.02 9.55 8.86
C ALA A 106 -1.69 10.84 9.34
N LEU A 107 -2.35 11.59 8.45
CA LEU A 107 -3.17 12.75 8.81
C LEU A 107 -4.22 12.41 9.87
N ILE A 108 -4.87 11.24 9.75
CA ILE A 108 -5.87 10.76 10.72
C ILE A 108 -5.23 10.61 12.11
N PHE A 109 -4.05 10.01 12.19
CA PHE A 109 -3.33 9.76 13.43
C PHE A 109 -2.72 11.03 14.05
N LEU A 110 -2.55 12.06 13.22
CA LEU A 110 -2.15 13.39 13.67
C LEU A 110 -3.34 14.29 14.07
N GLY A 111 -4.58 13.77 14.00
CA GLY A 111 -5.80 14.46 14.41
C GLY A 111 -6.50 15.24 13.31
N PHE A 112 -6.06 15.16 12.06
CA PHE A 112 -6.68 15.86 10.94
C PHE A 112 -7.74 14.99 10.25
N SER A 113 -8.72 15.63 9.60
CA SER A 113 -9.76 14.94 8.85
C SER A 113 -9.29 14.66 7.41
N LEU A 114 -9.31 13.40 7.00
CA LEU A 114 -8.96 13.02 5.64
C LEU A 114 -9.97 13.54 4.61
N ASN A 115 -11.24 13.67 5.01
CA ASN A 115 -12.32 14.11 4.11
C ASN A 115 -12.12 15.55 3.63
N THR A 116 -11.57 16.43 4.47
CA THR A 116 -11.26 17.82 4.11
C THR A 116 -9.97 17.97 3.30
N GLU A 117 -9.14 16.92 3.29
CA GLU A 117 -7.80 16.93 2.70
C GLU A 117 -7.72 16.23 1.34
N TYR A 118 -8.87 15.93 0.67
CA TYR A 118 -8.89 15.28 -0.64
C TYR A 118 -7.97 15.95 -1.66
N TRP A 119 -8.05 17.28 -1.78
CA TRP A 119 -7.23 18.03 -2.73
C TRP A 119 -5.74 17.99 -2.37
N ARG A 120 -5.40 17.93 -1.08
CA ARG A 120 -4.02 17.74 -0.65
C ARG A 120 -3.50 16.39 -1.12
N VAL A 121 -4.24 15.32 -0.87
CA VAL A 121 -3.88 13.96 -1.34
C VAL A 121 -3.72 13.95 -2.86
N PHE A 122 -4.67 14.52 -3.60
CA PHE A 122 -4.61 14.62 -5.06
C PHE A 122 -3.34 15.34 -5.55
N TYR A 123 -3.08 16.56 -5.05
CA TYR A 123 -1.92 17.35 -5.48
C TYR A 123 -0.60 16.66 -5.11
N LEU A 124 -0.50 16.07 -3.93
CA LEU A 124 0.72 15.38 -3.52
C LEU A 124 0.96 14.11 -4.35
N ALA A 125 -0.11 13.35 -4.66
CA ALA A 125 -0.03 12.19 -5.54
C ALA A 125 0.41 12.59 -6.97
N LEU A 126 -0.20 13.62 -7.53
CA LEU A 126 0.11 14.11 -8.86
C LEU A 126 1.53 14.65 -8.95
N LEU A 127 1.93 15.55 -8.04
CA LEU A 127 3.23 16.23 -8.08
C LEU A 127 4.36 15.24 -7.75
N GLY A 128 4.18 14.42 -6.71
CA GLY A 128 5.15 13.38 -6.34
C GLY A 128 5.29 12.32 -7.41
N GLY A 129 4.18 11.84 -7.96
CA GLY A 129 4.19 10.85 -9.03
C GLY A 129 4.85 11.34 -10.31
N THR A 130 4.50 12.55 -10.75
CA THR A 130 5.13 13.17 -11.95
C THR A 130 6.62 13.43 -11.72
N LEU A 131 6.99 13.86 -10.51
CA LEU A 131 8.40 14.07 -10.15
C LEU A 131 9.20 12.76 -10.21
N GLY A 132 8.62 11.65 -9.72
CA GLY A 132 9.22 10.31 -9.78
C GLY A 132 9.50 9.88 -11.23
N VAL A 133 8.54 10.07 -12.14
CA VAL A 133 8.72 9.80 -13.57
C VAL A 133 9.84 10.67 -14.17
N LEU A 134 9.80 12.00 -13.93
CA LEU A 134 10.78 12.94 -14.50
C LEU A 134 12.20 12.63 -14.02
N PHE A 135 12.37 12.30 -12.73
CA PHE A 135 13.69 12.00 -12.18
C PHE A 135 14.23 10.64 -12.65
N MET A 136 13.37 9.68 -13.02
CA MET A 136 13.80 8.41 -13.58
C MET A 136 14.31 8.53 -15.03
N ILE A 137 13.88 9.53 -15.80
CA ILE A 137 14.27 9.69 -17.21
C ILE A 137 15.80 9.76 -17.39
N PRO A 138 16.54 10.65 -16.71
CA PRO A 138 18.01 10.72 -16.85
C PRO A 138 18.71 9.45 -16.34
N LEU A 139 18.10 8.70 -15.41
CA LEU A 139 18.66 7.48 -14.84
C LEU A 139 18.47 6.25 -15.75
N ARG A 140 17.48 6.29 -16.67
CA ARG A 140 17.13 5.13 -17.53
C ARG A 140 18.32 4.56 -18.26
N ARG A 141 19.07 5.43 -18.94
CA ARG A 141 20.21 4.98 -19.75
C ARG A 141 21.25 4.25 -18.92
N GLN A 142 21.55 4.75 -17.72
CA GLN A 142 22.52 4.12 -16.84
C GLN A 142 21.99 2.79 -16.28
N LEU A 143 20.80 2.81 -15.66
CA LEU A 143 20.30 1.67 -14.90
C LEU A 143 19.77 0.55 -15.80
N ILE A 144 19.10 0.88 -16.91
CA ILE A 144 18.40 -0.09 -17.74
C ILE A 144 19.25 -0.55 -18.93
N VAL A 145 20.00 0.37 -19.58
CA VAL A 145 20.75 0.06 -20.79
C VAL A 145 22.18 -0.38 -20.43
N LYS A 146 22.94 0.46 -19.72
CA LYS A 146 24.36 0.16 -19.42
C LYS A 146 24.52 -0.95 -18.38
N GLU A 147 23.65 -0.99 -17.37
CA GLU A 147 23.70 -2.04 -16.34
C GLU A 147 22.76 -3.22 -16.64
N HIS A 148 22.40 -3.44 -17.91
CA HIS A 148 21.48 -4.51 -18.33
C HIS A 148 21.85 -5.90 -17.80
N GLY A 149 23.15 -6.24 -17.77
CA GLY A 149 23.63 -7.52 -17.26
C GLY A 149 23.67 -7.62 -15.72
N ASN A 150 23.73 -6.49 -15.02
CA ASN A 150 23.87 -6.43 -13.55
C ASN A 150 22.53 -6.24 -12.84
N LEU A 151 21.63 -5.45 -13.43
CA LEU A 151 20.29 -5.17 -12.90
C LEU A 151 19.25 -5.97 -13.69
N THR A 152 18.69 -6.97 -13.05
CA THR A 152 17.74 -7.91 -13.67
C THR A 152 16.37 -7.29 -13.88
N PHE A 153 15.94 -6.36 -13.01
CA PHE A 153 14.59 -5.81 -12.97
C PHE A 153 13.53 -6.94 -13.05
N PRO A 154 13.42 -7.77 -12.01
CA PRO A 154 12.74 -9.05 -12.08
C PRO A 154 11.28 -8.94 -12.53
N GLU A 155 10.51 -7.99 -12.01
CA GLU A 155 9.11 -7.78 -12.37
C GLU A 155 8.96 -7.28 -13.83
N GLY A 156 9.84 -6.35 -14.25
CA GLY A 156 9.83 -5.82 -15.62
C GLY A 156 10.22 -6.88 -16.65
N THR A 157 11.18 -7.74 -16.32
CA THR A 157 11.58 -8.85 -17.16
C THR A 157 10.45 -9.89 -17.28
N ALA A 158 9.85 -10.26 -16.15
CA ALA A 158 8.70 -11.15 -16.11
C ALA A 158 7.50 -10.60 -16.89
N CYS A 159 7.25 -9.30 -16.80
CA CYS A 159 6.20 -8.64 -17.58
C CYS A 159 6.48 -8.71 -19.11
N ALA A 160 7.74 -8.49 -19.52
CA ALA A 160 8.14 -8.65 -20.93
C ALA A 160 7.93 -10.08 -21.42
N ASP A 161 8.29 -11.09 -20.62
CA ASP A 161 8.06 -12.50 -20.94
C ASP A 161 6.56 -12.79 -21.15
N VAL A 162 5.70 -12.24 -20.30
CA VAL A 162 4.23 -12.37 -20.44
C VAL A 162 3.73 -11.72 -21.71
N LEU A 163 4.19 -10.50 -22.03
CA LEU A 163 3.79 -9.80 -23.25
C LEU A 163 4.21 -10.56 -24.51
N VAL A 164 5.44 -11.07 -24.56
CA VAL A 164 5.96 -11.87 -25.68
C VAL A 164 5.22 -13.20 -25.81
N ALA A 165 5.00 -13.91 -24.70
CA ALA A 165 4.24 -15.15 -24.72
C ALA A 165 2.77 -14.92 -25.12
N GLY A 166 2.19 -13.80 -24.66
CA GLY A 166 0.88 -13.36 -25.10
C GLY A 166 0.80 -13.12 -26.60
N GLU A 167 1.76 -12.44 -27.21
CA GLU A 167 1.82 -12.18 -28.65
C GLU A 167 1.88 -13.50 -29.44
N ARG A 168 2.61 -14.49 -28.94
CA ARG A 168 2.75 -15.83 -29.51
C ARG A 168 1.54 -16.77 -29.30
N GLY A 169 0.47 -16.31 -28.60
CA GLY A 169 -0.75 -17.11 -28.41
C GLY A 169 -0.80 -17.88 -27.08
N GLY A 170 0.02 -17.58 -26.09
CA GLY A 170 0.04 -18.25 -24.77
C GLY A 170 -1.26 -18.09 -23.96
N SER A 171 -1.65 -19.12 -23.20
CA SER A 171 -2.90 -19.19 -22.42
C SER A 171 -2.78 -18.65 -20.98
N PHE A 172 -2.00 -17.59 -20.76
CA PHE A 172 -1.77 -17.01 -19.41
C PHE A 172 -3.01 -16.36 -18.79
N ALA A 173 -3.83 -15.73 -19.63
CA ALA A 173 -5.01 -14.99 -19.21
C ALA A 173 -6.03 -15.83 -18.44
N GLY A 174 -6.24 -17.08 -18.86
CA GLY A 174 -7.20 -17.97 -18.20
C GLY A 174 -6.94 -18.15 -16.71
N ARG A 175 -5.68 -18.14 -16.28
CA ARG A 175 -5.32 -18.29 -14.85
C ARG A 175 -5.71 -17.09 -14.03
N VAL A 176 -5.44 -15.88 -14.54
CA VAL A 176 -5.82 -14.63 -13.84
C VAL A 176 -7.34 -14.53 -13.78
N PHE A 177 -8.06 -14.84 -14.88
CA PHE A 177 -9.52 -14.81 -14.88
C PHE A 177 -10.15 -15.88 -13.97
N TRP A 178 -9.58 -17.08 -13.89
CA TRP A 178 -10.05 -18.10 -12.94
C TRP A 178 -9.82 -17.66 -11.48
N GLY A 179 -8.66 -17.08 -11.17
CA GLY A 179 -8.38 -16.50 -9.84
C GLY A 179 -9.35 -15.36 -9.52
N LEU A 180 -9.57 -14.45 -10.48
CA LEU A 180 -10.51 -13.34 -10.35
C LEU A 180 -11.95 -13.82 -10.15
N GLY A 181 -12.40 -14.80 -10.95
CA GLY A 181 -13.77 -15.34 -10.89
C GLY A 181 -14.03 -16.07 -9.56
N LEU A 182 -13.19 -17.04 -9.21
CA LEU A 182 -13.38 -17.82 -7.98
C LEU A 182 -13.19 -16.97 -6.73
N GLY A 183 -12.14 -16.13 -6.70
CA GLY A 183 -11.90 -15.20 -5.63
C GLY A 183 -13.02 -14.16 -5.49
N GLY A 184 -13.60 -13.71 -6.63
CA GLY A 184 -14.73 -12.78 -6.66
C GLY A 184 -15.99 -13.38 -6.08
N VAL A 185 -16.37 -14.58 -6.49
CA VAL A 185 -17.51 -15.32 -5.91
C VAL A 185 -17.29 -15.54 -4.41
N TYR A 186 -16.11 -15.99 -4.02
CA TYR A 186 -15.75 -16.20 -2.61
C TYR A 186 -15.91 -14.91 -1.80
N THR A 187 -15.30 -13.80 -2.25
CA THR A 187 -15.32 -12.52 -1.53
C THR A 187 -16.73 -11.91 -1.50
N PHE A 188 -17.49 -12.04 -2.58
CA PHE A 188 -18.88 -11.58 -2.65
C PHE A 188 -19.78 -12.36 -1.67
N CYS A 189 -19.69 -13.68 -1.65
CA CYS A 189 -20.44 -14.51 -0.72
C CYS A 189 -20.10 -14.21 0.75
N MET A 190 -18.83 -13.98 1.05
CA MET A 190 -18.36 -13.68 2.41
C MET A 190 -18.71 -12.26 2.84
N ASN A 191 -18.33 -11.24 2.05
CA ASN A 191 -18.41 -9.83 2.47
C ASN A 191 -19.77 -9.22 2.19
N THR A 192 -20.46 -9.62 1.10
CA THR A 192 -21.72 -9.02 0.68
C THR A 192 -22.91 -9.83 1.18
N LEU A 193 -22.89 -11.15 0.99
CA LEU A 193 -23.99 -12.01 1.43
C LEU A 193 -23.88 -12.45 2.91
N GLY A 194 -22.72 -12.29 3.54
CA GLY A 194 -22.51 -12.64 4.95
C GLY A 194 -22.67 -14.12 5.25
N LEU A 195 -22.35 -15.04 4.29
CA LEU A 195 -22.59 -16.47 4.45
C LEU A 195 -21.69 -17.14 5.47
N TRP A 196 -20.53 -16.57 5.80
CA TRP A 196 -19.62 -17.00 6.87
C TRP A 196 -18.79 -15.84 7.39
N PRO A 197 -18.27 -15.92 8.65
CA PRO A 197 -17.48 -14.85 9.23
C PRO A 197 -16.11 -14.73 8.52
N SER A 198 -15.68 -13.49 8.27
CA SER A 198 -14.38 -13.21 7.60
C SER A 198 -13.17 -13.44 8.51
N GLN A 199 -13.37 -13.53 9.82
CA GLN A 199 -12.29 -13.64 10.80
C GLN A 199 -12.67 -14.61 11.92
N PRO A 200 -12.56 -15.95 11.68
CA PRO A 200 -12.65 -16.90 12.77
C PRO A 200 -11.60 -16.60 13.85
N ASP A 201 -12.02 -16.60 15.11
CA ASP A 201 -11.21 -16.27 16.29
C ASP A 201 -11.37 -17.35 17.36
N TYR A 202 -10.27 -17.89 17.81
CA TYR A 202 -10.21 -18.86 18.91
C TYR A 202 -9.36 -18.31 20.06
N GLN A 203 -9.98 -18.16 21.22
CA GLN A 203 -9.32 -17.70 22.44
C GLN A 203 -9.16 -18.89 23.40
N PRO A 204 -7.93 -19.45 23.51
CA PRO A 204 -7.72 -20.62 24.37
C PRO A 204 -7.84 -20.24 25.83
N GLY A 205 -8.75 -20.91 26.56
CA GLY A 205 -8.96 -20.68 28.00
C GLY A 205 -7.75 -21.02 28.87
N TRP A 206 -6.85 -21.89 28.38
CA TRP A 206 -5.60 -22.27 29.06
C TRP A 206 -4.48 -21.23 28.87
N LEU A 207 -4.62 -20.28 27.94
CA LEU A 207 -3.65 -19.22 27.67
C LEU A 207 -4.36 -17.84 27.66
N PRO A 208 -4.72 -17.30 28.83
CA PRO A 208 -5.44 -16.04 28.91
C PRO A 208 -4.69 -14.88 28.25
N GLY A 209 -5.41 -14.07 27.46
CA GLY A 209 -4.82 -12.96 26.70
C GLY A 209 -4.33 -13.34 25.30
N ALA A 210 -4.25 -14.64 24.96
CA ALA A 210 -4.00 -15.07 23.59
C ALA A 210 -5.27 -15.02 22.73
N SER A 211 -5.09 -14.81 21.42
CA SER A 211 -6.13 -14.98 20.41
C SER A 211 -5.48 -15.57 19.16
N ALA A 212 -5.96 -16.73 18.74
CA ALA A 212 -5.59 -17.37 17.48
C ALA A 212 -6.70 -17.11 16.46
N ARG A 213 -6.45 -16.22 15.50
CA ARG A 213 -7.42 -15.83 14.49
C ARG A 213 -6.82 -15.88 13.10
N CYS A 214 -7.67 -16.05 12.09
CA CYS A 214 -7.29 -16.02 10.68
C CYS A 214 -8.25 -15.13 9.89
N THR A 215 -7.74 -14.18 9.13
CA THR A 215 -8.56 -13.35 8.22
C THR A 215 -8.66 -14.07 6.89
N ILE A 216 -9.69 -14.89 6.72
CA ILE A 216 -9.87 -15.84 5.62
C ILE A 216 -10.30 -15.17 4.33
N THR A 217 -9.51 -14.23 3.80
CA THR A 217 -9.82 -13.49 2.58
C THR A 217 -8.94 -13.91 1.41
N SER A 218 -9.49 -13.81 0.19
CA SER A 218 -8.81 -14.24 -1.03
C SER A 218 -7.54 -13.45 -1.31
N GLU A 219 -7.55 -12.13 -1.02
CA GLU A 219 -6.41 -11.26 -1.23
C GLU A 219 -5.21 -11.63 -0.36
N TYR A 220 -5.42 -11.98 0.92
CA TYR A 220 -4.30 -12.35 1.79
C TYR A 220 -3.68 -13.70 1.44
N LEU A 221 -4.50 -14.65 0.98
CA LEU A 221 -4.01 -15.91 0.44
C LEU A 221 -3.13 -15.66 -0.81
N GLY A 222 -3.61 -14.80 -1.73
CA GLY A 222 -2.88 -14.43 -2.93
C GLY A 222 -1.58 -13.68 -2.62
N VAL A 223 -1.62 -12.67 -1.74
CA VAL A 223 -0.44 -11.93 -1.28
C VAL A 223 0.59 -12.88 -0.68
N GLY A 224 0.18 -13.77 0.23
CA GLY A 224 1.06 -14.74 0.86
C GLY A 224 1.76 -15.66 -0.14
N TYR A 225 1.04 -16.11 -1.18
CA TYR A 225 1.61 -16.89 -2.28
C TYR A 225 2.69 -16.11 -3.04
N ILE A 226 2.43 -14.83 -3.38
CA ILE A 226 3.33 -13.99 -4.16
C ILE A 226 4.60 -13.65 -3.36
N ILE A 227 4.47 -13.18 -2.10
CA ILE A 227 5.64 -12.84 -1.27
C ILE A 227 6.50 -14.04 -0.89
N GLY A 228 5.92 -15.23 -0.99
CA GLY A 228 6.61 -16.50 -0.81
C GLY A 228 6.77 -16.95 0.65
N PRO A 229 7.20 -18.22 0.85
CA PRO A 229 7.18 -18.87 2.17
C PRO A 229 8.12 -18.22 3.20
N ARG A 230 9.26 -17.71 2.78
CA ARG A 230 10.22 -17.06 3.70
C ARG A 230 9.64 -15.78 4.30
N VAL A 231 9.11 -14.88 3.47
CA VAL A 231 8.60 -13.60 3.92
C VAL A 231 7.30 -13.80 4.70
N ALA A 232 6.39 -14.63 4.19
CA ALA A 232 5.13 -14.97 4.86
C ALA A 232 5.36 -15.65 6.22
N GLY A 233 6.33 -16.57 6.31
CA GLY A 233 6.72 -17.23 7.56
C GLY A 233 7.33 -16.25 8.57
N THR A 234 8.17 -15.33 8.13
CA THR A 234 8.76 -14.30 9.00
C THR A 234 7.71 -13.33 9.53
N LEU A 235 6.77 -12.90 8.67
CA LEU A 235 5.60 -12.12 9.08
C LEU A 235 4.77 -12.85 10.15
N PHE A 236 4.45 -14.10 9.90
CA PHE A 236 3.67 -14.91 10.83
C PHE A 236 4.39 -15.14 12.16
N ALA A 237 5.71 -15.36 12.15
CA ALA A 237 6.52 -15.46 13.37
C ALA A 237 6.42 -14.20 14.25
N GLY A 238 6.43 -13.00 13.64
CA GLY A 238 6.17 -11.74 14.34
C GLY A 238 4.78 -11.71 14.99
N GLY A 239 3.75 -12.16 14.26
CA GLY A 239 2.39 -12.28 14.77
C GLY A 239 2.28 -13.29 15.95
N VAL A 240 2.90 -14.45 15.83
CA VAL A 240 2.94 -15.48 16.89
C VAL A 240 3.58 -14.91 18.16
N ILE A 241 4.74 -14.27 18.05
CA ILE A 241 5.41 -13.66 19.21
C ILE A 241 4.51 -12.60 19.86
N SER A 242 3.85 -11.76 19.09
CA SER A 242 2.98 -10.71 19.63
C SER A 242 1.73 -11.28 20.31
N TRP A 243 0.97 -12.12 19.61
CA TRP A 243 -0.38 -12.54 20.02
C TRP A 243 -0.39 -13.77 20.91
N LEU A 244 0.57 -14.68 20.76
CA LEU A 244 0.61 -15.95 21.49
C LEU A 244 1.70 -16.02 22.57
N VAL A 245 2.64 -15.04 22.59
CA VAL A 245 3.69 -14.99 23.61
C VAL A 245 3.60 -13.69 24.43
N MET A 246 3.73 -12.54 23.79
CA MET A 246 3.82 -11.25 24.51
C MET A 246 2.50 -10.87 25.19
N MET A 247 1.35 -11.00 24.47
CA MET A 247 0.04 -10.65 25.06
C MET A 247 -0.31 -11.54 26.26
N PRO A 248 -0.19 -12.87 26.20
CA PRO A 248 -0.35 -13.73 27.39
C PRO A 248 0.61 -13.38 28.53
N ALA A 249 1.88 -13.10 28.21
CA ALA A 249 2.86 -12.67 29.22
C ALA A 249 2.43 -11.35 29.91
N ILE A 250 2.02 -10.34 29.13
CA ILE A 250 1.50 -9.07 29.67
C ILE A 250 0.27 -9.35 30.54
N ARG A 251 -0.64 -10.22 30.10
CA ARG A 251 -1.84 -10.62 30.87
C ARG A 251 -1.46 -11.31 32.17
N PHE A 252 -0.53 -12.25 32.14
CA PHE A 252 -0.06 -12.99 33.29
C PHE A 252 0.58 -12.06 34.33
N PHE A 253 1.59 -11.27 33.94
CA PHE A 253 2.25 -10.34 34.87
C PHE A 253 1.32 -9.22 35.36
N GLY A 254 0.42 -8.72 34.49
CA GLY A 254 -0.59 -7.75 34.87
C GLY A 254 -1.61 -8.26 35.87
N SER A 255 -1.88 -9.58 35.88
CA SER A 255 -2.78 -10.21 36.84
C SER A 255 -2.19 -10.26 38.26
N LEU A 256 -0.87 -10.10 38.42
CA LEU A 256 -0.22 -10.02 39.72
C LEU A 256 -0.52 -8.69 40.45
N ALA A 257 -1.00 -7.67 39.73
CA ALA A 257 -1.43 -6.38 40.27
C ALA A 257 -2.85 -6.02 39.77
N PRO A 258 -3.91 -6.75 40.21
CA PRO A 258 -5.22 -6.75 39.56
C PRO A 258 -5.96 -5.40 39.62
N GLY A 259 -5.63 -4.51 40.56
CA GLY A 259 -6.25 -3.20 40.71
C GLY A 259 -5.47 -2.05 40.06
N ALA A 260 -4.28 -2.29 39.54
CA ALA A 260 -3.42 -1.24 38.99
C ALA A 260 -3.58 -1.11 37.47
N ALA A 261 -3.92 0.10 37.01
CA ALA A 261 -3.78 0.45 35.60
C ALA A 261 -2.31 0.76 35.31
N LEU A 262 -1.70 0.03 34.37
CA LEU A 262 -0.31 0.23 33.96
C LEU A 262 -0.23 1.12 32.72
N TYR A 263 0.57 2.17 32.80
CA TYR A 263 0.80 3.09 31.66
C TYR A 263 1.19 2.33 30.38
N PRO A 264 0.60 2.64 29.23
CA PRO A 264 -0.27 3.78 28.90
C PRO A 264 -1.77 3.54 29.11
N SER A 265 -2.19 2.43 29.72
CA SER A 265 -3.60 2.14 29.98
C SER A 265 -4.17 2.88 31.17
N THR A 266 -5.47 3.17 31.08
CA THR A 266 -6.31 3.61 32.20
C THR A 266 -7.16 2.47 32.78
N VAL A 267 -7.19 1.31 32.10
CA VAL A 267 -7.93 0.12 32.49
C VAL A 267 -6.96 -0.93 33.04
N PRO A 268 -7.28 -1.62 34.15
CA PRO A 268 -6.46 -2.73 34.65
C PRO A 268 -6.32 -3.86 33.62
N ILE A 269 -5.11 -4.39 33.46
CA ILE A 269 -4.79 -5.43 32.44
C ILE A 269 -5.71 -6.64 32.53
N PRO A 270 -6.11 -7.15 33.70
CA PRO A 270 -7.04 -8.29 33.80
C PRO A 270 -8.43 -8.05 33.21
N GLN A 271 -8.83 -6.81 33.01
CA GLN A 271 -10.13 -6.45 32.43
C GLN A 271 -10.05 -6.21 30.91
N MET A 272 -8.85 -6.20 30.33
CA MET A 272 -8.66 -5.91 28.91
C MET A 272 -8.99 -7.14 28.04
N SER A 273 -9.67 -6.87 26.92
CA SER A 273 -9.78 -7.84 25.83
C SER A 273 -8.43 -8.02 25.10
N PRO A 274 -8.23 -9.12 24.33
CA PRO A 274 -7.03 -9.28 23.51
C PRO A 274 -6.79 -8.10 22.56
N ASP A 275 -7.83 -7.54 21.95
CA ASP A 275 -7.72 -6.38 21.05
C ASP A 275 -7.28 -5.11 21.78
N GLN A 276 -7.76 -4.91 23.01
CA GLN A 276 -7.31 -3.79 23.86
C GLN A 276 -5.86 -3.96 24.30
N LEU A 277 -5.43 -5.17 24.68
CA LEU A 277 -4.03 -5.48 24.99
C LEU A 277 -3.12 -5.20 23.81
N TRP A 278 -3.53 -5.66 22.62
CA TRP A 278 -2.81 -5.42 21.40
C TRP A 278 -2.71 -3.92 21.07
N ALA A 279 -3.82 -3.21 21.10
CA ALA A 279 -3.86 -1.78 20.78
C ALA A 279 -3.00 -0.94 21.73
N THR A 280 -3.01 -1.26 23.03
CA THR A 280 -2.39 -0.48 24.09
C THR A 280 -0.90 -0.76 24.24
N TYR A 281 -0.48 -2.02 24.20
CA TYR A 281 0.90 -2.41 24.50
C TYR A 281 1.68 -2.89 23.28
N ILE A 282 1.11 -3.78 22.50
CA ILE A 282 1.82 -4.39 21.38
C ILE A 282 2.00 -3.42 20.21
N ARG A 283 0.98 -2.65 19.92
CA ARG A 283 1.00 -1.71 18.79
C ARG A 283 2.10 -0.65 18.88
N PRO A 284 2.34 0.02 20.04
CA PRO A 284 3.49 0.92 20.20
C PRO A 284 4.84 0.19 20.09
N MET A 285 4.96 -1.04 20.62
CA MET A 285 6.16 -1.87 20.44
C MET A 285 6.39 -2.19 18.97
N GLY A 286 5.36 -2.64 18.27
CA GLY A 286 5.39 -2.92 16.84
C GLY A 286 5.76 -1.70 16.00
N ALA A 287 5.28 -0.51 16.37
CA ALA A 287 5.66 0.75 15.70
C ALA A 287 7.17 1.03 15.88
N GLY A 288 7.70 0.86 17.09
CA GLY A 288 9.15 0.95 17.35
C GLY A 288 9.96 -0.08 16.57
N ALA A 289 9.46 -1.31 16.50
CA ALA A 289 10.06 -2.40 15.73
C ALA A 289 10.14 -2.06 14.23
N VAL A 290 9.04 -1.58 13.63
CA VAL A 290 9.00 -1.20 12.21
C VAL A 290 9.90 0.01 11.94
N ALA A 291 9.92 1.01 12.82
CA ALA A 291 10.81 2.16 12.70
C ALA A 291 12.29 1.75 12.70
N ALA A 292 12.68 0.92 13.66
CA ALA A 292 14.06 0.42 13.76
C ALA A 292 14.45 -0.44 12.55
N SER A 293 13.55 -1.33 12.10
CA SER A 293 13.81 -2.18 10.93
C SER A 293 13.95 -1.36 9.64
N GLY A 294 13.14 -0.30 9.49
CA GLY A 294 13.26 0.65 8.39
C GLY A 294 14.61 1.37 8.39
N LEU A 295 15.06 1.83 9.56
CA LEU A 295 16.36 2.47 9.74
C LEU A 295 17.52 1.50 9.49
N ILE A 296 17.45 0.27 10.01
CA ILE A 296 18.44 -0.79 9.76
C ILE A 296 18.54 -1.08 8.25
N THR A 297 17.40 -1.20 7.58
CA THR A 297 17.35 -1.40 6.12
C THR A 297 18.01 -0.25 5.39
N LEU A 298 17.72 0.99 5.77
CA LEU A 298 18.33 2.19 5.20
C LEU A 298 19.87 2.16 5.39
N ILE A 299 20.36 1.88 6.60
CA ILE A 299 21.80 1.81 6.89
C ILE A 299 22.47 0.72 6.03
N LYS A 300 21.87 -0.46 5.93
CA LYS A 300 22.39 -1.56 5.10
C LYS A 300 22.40 -1.24 3.61
N THR A 301 21.45 -0.46 3.12
CA THR A 301 21.39 -0.04 1.72
C THR A 301 22.23 1.22 1.43
N MET A 302 22.76 1.89 2.45
CA MET A 302 23.55 3.13 2.30
C MET A 302 24.73 3.00 1.33
N PRO A 303 25.54 1.92 1.33
CA PRO A 303 26.61 1.74 0.34
C PRO A 303 26.08 1.72 -1.10
N THR A 304 24.96 1.04 -1.33
CA THR A 304 24.28 1.00 -2.63
C THR A 304 23.73 2.38 -3.03
N ILE A 305 23.18 3.12 -2.06
CA ILE A 305 22.71 4.50 -2.24
C ILE A 305 23.85 5.41 -2.71
N VAL A 306 24.97 5.40 -1.99
CA VAL A 306 26.14 6.24 -2.28
C VAL A 306 26.73 5.88 -3.65
N SER A 307 26.84 4.58 -3.96
CA SER A 307 27.32 4.12 -5.26
C SER A 307 26.41 4.54 -6.42
N ALA A 308 25.08 4.46 -6.23
CA ALA A 308 24.09 4.85 -7.22
C ALA A 308 24.13 6.37 -7.51
N LEU A 309 24.25 7.18 -6.44
CA LEU A 309 24.42 8.64 -6.57
C LEU A 309 25.71 9.00 -7.31
N GLY A 310 26.82 8.37 -6.95
CA GLY A 310 28.13 8.59 -7.62
C GLY A 310 28.06 8.28 -9.12
N ALA A 311 27.37 7.21 -9.49
CA ALA A 311 27.16 6.83 -10.89
C ALA A 311 26.25 7.85 -11.60
N GLY A 312 25.10 8.21 -11.01
CA GLY A 312 24.16 9.17 -11.60
C GLY A 312 24.76 10.57 -11.79
N LEU A 313 25.54 11.05 -10.81
CA LEU A 313 26.22 12.36 -10.91
C LEU A 313 27.33 12.37 -11.97
N LYS A 314 28.04 11.25 -12.16
CA LYS A 314 29.05 11.13 -13.24
C LYS A 314 28.41 11.21 -14.62
N ASP A 315 27.24 10.60 -14.83
CA ASP A 315 26.55 10.63 -16.11
C ASP A 315 25.96 12.01 -16.45
N VAL A 316 25.47 12.75 -15.45
CA VAL A 316 25.00 14.15 -15.64
C VAL A 316 26.18 15.06 -16.03
N ARG A 317 27.40 14.76 -15.57
CA ARG A 317 28.62 15.52 -15.92
C ARG A 317 29.26 15.07 -17.22
N ALA A 318 29.05 13.84 -17.70
CA ALA A 318 29.53 13.38 -18.98
C ALA A 318 28.84 14.20 -20.09
N LYS A 319 29.60 15.05 -20.79
CA LYS A 319 29.12 15.82 -21.94
C LYS A 319 28.35 14.90 -22.87
N GLN A 320 27.14 15.30 -23.21
CA GLN A 320 26.33 14.69 -24.25
C GLN A 320 27.07 14.87 -25.56
N GLU A 321 27.94 13.92 -25.90
CA GLU A 321 28.50 13.88 -27.25
C GLU A 321 27.34 13.78 -28.24
N SER A 322 27.36 14.62 -29.27
CA SER A 322 26.38 14.67 -30.32
C SER A 322 26.24 13.29 -30.97
N MET A 323 25.25 12.53 -30.54
CA MET A 323 24.94 11.22 -31.12
C MET A 323 24.15 11.38 -32.42
N PRO A 324 24.35 10.50 -33.41
CA PRO A 324 23.46 10.38 -34.57
C PRO A 324 22.02 10.21 -34.10
N ALA A 325 21.05 10.58 -34.95
CA ALA A 325 19.61 10.56 -34.64
C ALA A 325 19.24 9.29 -33.87
N ALA A 326 18.90 9.44 -32.59
CA ALA A 326 18.64 8.32 -31.70
C ALA A 326 17.57 7.41 -32.27
N SER A 327 17.82 6.10 -32.28
CA SER A 327 16.85 5.11 -32.72
C SER A 327 15.55 5.24 -31.93
N ARG A 328 14.44 4.74 -32.47
CA ARG A 328 13.13 4.77 -31.80
C ARG A 328 13.20 4.26 -30.35
N THR A 329 13.93 3.18 -30.12
CA THR A 329 14.09 2.47 -28.85
C THR A 329 15.00 3.19 -27.84
N GLU A 330 15.69 4.25 -28.27
CA GLU A 330 16.55 5.07 -27.41
C GLU A 330 16.03 6.49 -27.18
N ARG A 331 14.90 6.84 -27.81
CA ARG A 331 14.33 8.17 -27.76
C ARG A 331 13.59 8.42 -26.44
N ASP A 332 14.25 9.08 -25.50
CA ASP A 332 13.68 9.60 -24.26
C ASP A 332 13.04 11.00 -24.47
N LEU A 333 12.23 11.45 -23.49
CA LEU A 333 11.84 12.86 -23.41
C LEU A 333 13.08 13.74 -23.22
N SER A 334 13.05 14.93 -23.82
CA SER A 334 14.21 15.83 -23.80
C SER A 334 14.54 16.31 -22.38
N MET A 335 15.82 16.50 -22.09
CA MET A 335 16.27 17.04 -20.79
C MET A 335 15.68 18.42 -20.49
N ARG A 336 15.28 19.18 -21.50
CA ARG A 336 14.55 20.46 -21.32
C ARG A 336 13.19 20.23 -20.66
N VAL A 337 12.49 19.17 -21.05
CA VAL A 337 11.21 18.77 -20.42
C VAL A 337 11.43 18.29 -18.99
N VAL A 338 12.51 17.54 -18.73
CA VAL A 338 12.83 17.06 -17.38
C VAL A 338 13.15 18.23 -16.45
N ILE A 339 14.07 19.11 -16.85
CA ILE A 339 14.47 20.24 -16.01
C ILE A 339 13.33 21.25 -15.86
N GLY A 340 12.68 21.63 -16.97
CA GLY A 340 11.57 22.56 -16.95
C GLY A 340 10.37 22.03 -16.19
N GLY A 341 10.04 20.73 -16.37
CA GLY A 341 8.99 20.05 -15.63
C GLY A 341 9.28 19.97 -14.12
N SER A 342 10.51 19.63 -13.73
CA SER A 342 10.92 19.61 -12.32
C SER A 342 10.87 20.99 -11.67
N ALA A 343 11.30 22.03 -12.40
CA ALA A 343 11.20 23.42 -11.95
C ALA A 343 9.74 23.88 -11.82
N LEU A 344 8.88 23.48 -12.76
CA LEU A 344 7.45 23.75 -12.70
C LEU A 344 6.82 23.05 -11.48
N ILE A 345 7.14 21.78 -11.23
CA ILE A 345 6.64 21.04 -10.06
C ILE A 345 7.11 21.71 -8.77
N MET A 346 8.36 22.14 -8.68
CA MET A 346 8.88 22.89 -7.53
C MET A 346 8.07 24.19 -7.30
N ALA A 347 7.79 24.93 -8.36
CA ALA A 347 6.96 26.14 -8.29
C ALA A 347 5.52 25.81 -7.88
N MET A 348 4.95 24.71 -8.38
CA MET A 348 3.60 24.26 -7.99
C MET A 348 3.54 23.81 -6.53
N ILE A 349 4.56 23.12 -6.01
CA ILE A 349 4.66 22.75 -4.59
C ILE A 349 4.75 24.01 -3.73
N TRP A 350 5.62 24.94 -4.10
CA TRP A 350 5.73 26.24 -3.41
C TRP A 350 4.40 27.00 -3.41
N ALA A 351 3.75 27.10 -4.55
CA ALA A 351 2.45 27.75 -4.69
C ALA A 351 1.37 27.06 -3.86
N PHE A 352 1.34 25.71 -3.87
CA PHE A 352 0.41 24.93 -3.05
C PHE A 352 0.60 25.21 -1.57
N LEU A 353 1.83 25.20 -1.06
CA LEU A 353 2.14 25.52 0.34
C LEU A 353 1.82 26.98 0.69
N ARG A 354 1.89 27.90 -0.29
CA ARG A 354 1.61 29.33 -0.09
C ARG A 354 0.11 29.65 -0.08
N PHE A 355 -0.66 29.04 -0.99
CA PHE A 355 -2.09 29.35 -1.17
C PHE A 355 -3.03 28.41 -0.43
N LYS A 356 -2.57 27.21 -0.11
CA LYS A 356 -3.27 26.25 0.76
C LYS A 356 -2.37 25.83 1.92
N PRO A 357 -2.02 26.77 2.80
CA PRO A 357 -1.19 26.44 3.97
C PRO A 357 -1.87 25.40 4.84
N VAL A 358 -1.07 24.66 5.59
CA VAL A 358 -1.61 23.80 6.65
C VAL A 358 -2.24 24.69 7.71
N PRO A 359 -3.50 24.49 8.11
CA PRO A 359 -4.12 25.30 9.16
C PRO A 359 -3.26 25.31 10.43
N GLY A 360 -3.01 26.49 10.97
CA GLY A 360 -2.17 26.68 12.16
C GLY A 360 -0.66 26.78 11.90
N THR A 361 -0.18 26.70 10.66
CA THR A 361 1.23 26.99 10.32
C THR A 361 1.41 28.46 9.94
N GLN A 362 2.45 29.09 10.49
CA GLN A 362 2.90 30.41 10.07
C GLN A 362 4.21 30.28 9.27
N THR A 363 4.10 29.79 8.03
CA THR A 363 5.25 29.62 7.14
C THR A 363 5.36 30.80 6.18
N GLY A 364 6.49 31.49 6.17
CA GLY A 364 6.80 32.53 5.19
C GLY A 364 7.10 31.94 3.80
N SER A 365 7.03 32.76 2.75
CA SER A 365 7.31 32.33 1.36
C SER A 365 8.69 31.68 1.21
N PHE A 366 9.69 32.13 1.94
CA PHE A 366 11.04 31.55 1.93
C PHE A 366 11.06 30.14 2.54
N ALA A 367 10.38 29.93 3.64
CA ALA A 367 10.29 28.60 4.26
C ALA A 367 9.57 27.59 3.36
N ASN A 368 8.51 28.02 2.68
CA ASN A 368 7.82 27.18 1.69
C ASN A 368 8.71 26.85 0.46
N LEU A 369 9.58 27.78 0.04
CA LEU A 369 10.56 27.53 -0.99
C LEU A 369 11.61 26.49 -0.54
N MET A 370 12.08 26.61 0.71
CA MET A 370 13.01 25.63 1.28
C MET A 370 12.37 24.24 1.40
N ALA A 371 11.10 24.15 1.79
CA ALA A 371 10.37 22.89 1.80
C ALA A 371 10.27 22.28 0.39
N ALA A 372 9.96 23.08 -0.62
CA ALA A 372 9.93 22.63 -2.01
C ALA A 372 11.32 22.18 -2.50
N LEU A 373 12.39 22.88 -2.12
CA LEU A 373 13.76 22.50 -2.43
C LEU A 373 14.14 21.18 -1.76
N PHE A 374 13.76 20.96 -0.50
CA PHE A 374 13.97 19.68 0.19
C PHE A 374 13.29 18.53 -0.55
N ILE A 375 12.06 18.73 -1.02
CA ILE A 375 11.35 17.72 -1.82
C ILE A 375 12.14 17.37 -3.08
N ILE A 376 12.67 18.35 -3.80
CA ILE A 376 13.46 18.12 -5.02
C ILE A 376 14.74 17.35 -4.69
N VAL A 377 15.49 17.77 -3.67
CA VAL A 377 16.77 17.15 -3.29
C VAL A 377 16.57 15.72 -2.78
N PHE A 378 15.72 15.53 -1.79
CA PHE A 378 15.42 14.19 -1.26
C PHE A 378 14.67 13.33 -2.27
N GLY A 379 13.81 13.94 -3.10
CA GLY A 379 13.12 13.26 -4.19
C GLY A 379 14.11 12.66 -5.18
N PHE A 380 15.06 13.44 -5.70
CA PHE A 380 16.08 12.94 -6.62
C PHE A 380 16.96 11.86 -5.98
N LEU A 381 17.39 12.08 -4.73
CA LEU A 381 18.16 11.12 -3.97
C LEU A 381 17.44 9.76 -3.87
N PHE A 382 16.20 9.77 -3.38
CA PHE A 382 15.48 8.53 -3.13
C PHE A 382 14.86 7.91 -4.38
N VAL A 383 14.58 8.67 -5.42
CA VAL A 383 14.24 8.14 -6.75
C VAL A 383 15.40 7.33 -7.31
N THR A 384 16.63 7.84 -7.24
CA THR A 384 17.83 7.12 -7.69
C THR A 384 18.01 5.81 -6.94
N VAL A 385 17.85 5.84 -5.63
CA VAL A 385 17.97 4.68 -4.76
C VAL A 385 16.87 3.67 -5.03
N ALA A 386 15.61 4.10 -5.06
CA ALA A 386 14.45 3.25 -5.28
C ALA A 386 14.55 2.53 -6.62
N SER A 387 14.93 3.24 -7.69
CA SER A 387 15.07 2.67 -9.03
C SER A 387 16.18 1.61 -9.10
N ARG A 388 17.31 1.83 -8.41
CA ARG A 388 18.40 0.85 -8.38
C ARG A 388 18.05 -0.39 -7.55
N ILE A 389 17.45 -0.18 -6.36
CA ILE A 389 17.00 -1.29 -5.50
C ILE A 389 15.94 -2.12 -6.22
N SER A 390 14.98 -1.46 -6.87
CA SER A 390 13.96 -2.11 -7.69
C SER A 390 14.58 -2.98 -8.79
N GLY A 391 15.70 -2.51 -9.39
CA GLY A 391 16.45 -3.27 -10.38
C GLY A 391 17.10 -4.55 -9.84
N LEU A 392 17.42 -4.58 -8.55
CA LEU A 392 18.07 -5.72 -7.89
C LEU A 392 17.06 -6.73 -7.33
N ILE A 393 15.98 -6.25 -6.70
CA ILE A 393 15.10 -7.12 -5.89
C ILE A 393 13.61 -6.99 -6.23
N GLY A 394 13.24 -6.22 -7.24
CA GLY A 394 11.84 -5.93 -7.59
C GLY A 394 11.27 -4.71 -6.85
N ASN A 395 10.16 -4.17 -7.39
CA ASN A 395 9.48 -3.01 -6.81
C ASN A 395 8.69 -3.37 -5.55
N SER A 396 8.09 -4.56 -5.51
CA SER A 396 7.34 -5.07 -4.35
C SER A 396 8.18 -5.23 -3.09
N SER A 397 9.50 -5.41 -3.25
CA SER A 397 10.47 -5.54 -2.15
C SER A 397 11.23 -4.25 -1.85
N ASN A 398 10.92 -3.15 -2.53
CA ASN A 398 11.61 -1.87 -2.39
C ASN A 398 11.32 -1.22 -1.02
N PRO A 399 12.34 -0.84 -0.22
CA PRO A 399 12.16 -0.30 1.12
C PRO A 399 11.73 1.18 1.13
N ILE A 400 10.62 1.50 0.45
CA ILE A 400 10.12 2.88 0.30
C ILE A 400 9.81 3.51 1.67
N SER A 401 9.27 2.72 2.60
CA SER A 401 8.97 3.19 3.96
C SER A 401 10.23 3.64 4.72
N GLY A 402 11.36 2.94 4.56
CA GLY A 402 12.63 3.33 5.17
C GLY A 402 13.15 4.67 4.63
N MET A 403 13.06 4.89 3.31
CA MET A 403 13.44 6.16 2.68
C MET A 403 12.55 7.31 3.12
N THR A 404 11.24 7.05 3.29
CA THR A 404 10.28 8.02 3.79
C THR A 404 10.58 8.40 5.24
N ILE A 405 10.87 7.43 6.10
CA ILE A 405 11.26 7.67 7.49
C ILE A 405 12.51 8.56 7.55
N ALA A 406 13.53 8.27 6.72
CA ALA A 406 14.73 9.09 6.66
C ALA A 406 14.43 10.55 6.28
N THR A 407 13.56 10.76 5.27
CA THR A 407 13.10 12.11 4.88
C THR A 407 12.37 12.80 6.03
N LEU A 408 11.46 12.11 6.70
CA LEU A 408 10.69 12.65 7.82
C LEU A 408 11.60 13.00 9.01
N MET A 409 12.53 12.11 9.34
CA MET A 409 13.50 12.36 10.43
C MET A 409 14.38 13.59 10.14
N ALA A 410 14.90 13.69 8.92
CA ALA A 410 15.69 14.85 8.51
C ALA A 410 14.87 16.14 8.56
N THR A 411 13.63 16.11 8.04
CA THR A 411 12.72 17.26 8.05
C THR A 411 12.35 17.67 9.49
N CYS A 412 11.97 16.72 10.34
CA CYS A 412 11.63 16.97 11.74
C CYS A 412 12.84 17.47 12.54
N ALA A 413 14.05 16.98 12.25
CA ALA A 413 15.27 17.49 12.87
C ALA A 413 15.50 18.98 12.55
N VAL A 414 15.32 19.37 11.29
CA VAL A 414 15.36 20.79 10.89
C VAL A 414 14.28 21.59 11.62
N PHE A 415 13.04 21.07 11.69
CA PHE A 415 11.94 21.73 12.38
C PHE A 415 12.21 21.93 13.89
N LEU A 416 12.86 20.96 14.53
CA LEU A 416 13.30 21.11 15.92
C LEU A 416 14.29 22.26 16.11
N VAL A 417 15.28 22.38 15.20
CA VAL A 417 16.30 23.45 15.26
C VAL A 417 15.66 24.82 15.11
N ILE A 418 14.62 24.96 14.28
CA ILE A 418 13.90 26.23 14.07
C ILE A 418 12.68 26.39 14.97
N HIS A 419 12.51 25.52 15.98
CA HIS A 419 11.43 25.52 16.96
C HIS A 419 10.00 25.37 16.39
N TRP A 420 9.86 24.69 15.27
CA TRP A 420 8.57 24.35 14.66
C TRP A 420 8.02 23.04 15.21
N THR A 421 7.47 23.06 16.42
CA THR A 421 7.06 21.85 17.16
C THR A 421 5.54 21.68 17.28
N ALA A 422 4.72 22.65 16.85
CA ALA A 422 3.27 22.55 16.90
C ALA A 422 2.75 21.45 15.93
N ASN A 423 1.59 20.86 16.25
CA ASN A 423 0.98 19.78 15.48
C ASN A 423 0.77 20.12 13.99
N ALA A 424 0.54 21.37 13.67
CA ALA A 424 0.41 21.83 12.29
C ALA A 424 1.70 21.60 11.46
N TYR A 425 2.89 21.73 12.07
CA TYR A 425 4.15 21.44 11.39
C TYR A 425 4.38 19.94 11.15
N ALA A 426 3.72 19.07 11.93
CA ALA A 426 3.70 17.64 11.66
C ALA A 426 3.09 17.33 10.28
N VAL A 427 2.01 18.03 9.89
CA VAL A 427 1.40 17.90 8.56
C VAL A 427 2.31 18.44 7.47
N LEU A 428 3.07 19.50 7.74
CA LEU A 428 4.04 20.02 6.78
C LEU A 428 5.19 19.02 6.56
N ALA A 429 5.72 18.43 7.64
CA ALA A 429 6.72 17.36 7.54
C ALA A 429 6.18 16.15 6.75
N LEU A 430 4.94 15.75 7.04
CA LEU A 430 4.25 14.68 6.31
C LEU A 430 4.06 15.03 4.83
N THR A 431 3.78 16.28 4.50
CA THR A 431 3.67 16.74 3.11
C THR A 431 5.00 16.56 2.37
N ILE A 432 6.12 16.97 2.97
CA ILE A 432 7.46 16.79 2.40
C ILE A 432 7.78 15.30 2.22
N GLY A 433 7.65 14.52 3.30
CA GLY A 433 7.92 13.08 3.26
C GLY A 433 6.98 12.32 2.32
N GLY A 434 5.72 12.76 2.21
CA GLY A 434 4.71 12.16 1.33
C GLY A 434 5.04 12.30 -0.14
N VAL A 435 5.41 13.50 -0.59
CA VAL A 435 5.82 13.73 -1.99
C VAL A 435 7.05 12.89 -2.33
N VAL A 436 8.04 12.84 -1.44
CA VAL A 436 9.25 12.03 -1.62
C VAL A 436 8.92 10.53 -1.66
N CYS A 437 8.03 10.07 -0.79
CA CYS A 437 7.56 8.68 -0.77
C CYS A 437 6.90 8.28 -2.08
N ILE A 438 5.98 9.12 -2.56
CA ILE A 438 5.25 8.89 -3.81
C ILE A 438 6.22 8.90 -5.00
N ALA A 439 7.17 9.86 -5.04
CA ALA A 439 8.17 9.93 -6.09
C ALA A 439 9.06 8.67 -6.11
N ALA A 440 9.51 8.19 -4.96
CA ALA A 440 10.32 6.97 -4.85
C ALA A 440 9.54 5.71 -5.24
N ALA A 441 8.26 5.61 -4.86
CA ALA A 441 7.38 4.50 -5.24
C ALA A 441 7.18 4.42 -6.75
N ILE A 442 6.82 5.56 -7.36
CA ILE A 442 6.65 5.67 -8.82
C ILE A 442 7.95 5.39 -9.56
N ALA A 443 9.08 5.89 -9.08
CA ALA A 443 10.36 5.67 -9.74
C ALA A 443 10.77 4.20 -9.77
N GLY A 444 10.53 3.47 -8.68
CA GLY A 444 10.75 2.02 -8.62
C GLY A 444 9.94 1.29 -9.69
N ALA A 445 8.63 1.54 -9.78
CA ALA A 445 7.76 0.95 -10.79
C ALA A 445 8.12 1.42 -12.21
N THR A 446 8.36 2.73 -12.41
CA THR A 446 8.80 3.29 -13.70
C THR A 446 10.06 2.59 -14.22
N SER A 447 10.99 2.24 -13.34
CA SER A 447 12.21 1.52 -13.71
C SER A 447 11.91 0.10 -14.23
N GLN A 448 10.94 -0.60 -13.63
CA GLN A 448 10.46 -1.91 -14.09
C GLN A 448 9.75 -1.80 -15.44
N ASP A 449 8.85 -0.82 -15.58
CA ASP A 449 8.08 -0.59 -16.81
C ASP A 449 8.99 -0.21 -17.99
N LEU A 450 9.97 0.65 -17.76
CA LEU A 450 10.96 1.02 -18.80
C LEU A 450 11.88 -0.16 -19.14
N LYS A 451 12.17 -1.07 -18.20
CA LYS A 451 12.86 -2.33 -18.50
C LYS A 451 12.01 -3.25 -19.37
N THR A 452 10.72 -3.40 -19.03
CA THR A 452 9.76 -4.10 -19.90
C THR A 452 9.80 -3.55 -21.32
N GLY A 453 9.67 -2.21 -21.46
CA GLY A 453 9.74 -1.53 -22.73
C GLY A 453 11.06 -1.72 -23.49
N TYR A 454 12.19 -1.70 -22.78
CA TYR A 454 13.50 -1.96 -23.35
C TYR A 454 13.58 -3.39 -23.96
N LEU A 455 13.06 -4.38 -23.24
CA LEU A 455 13.07 -5.78 -23.68
C LEU A 455 12.12 -6.01 -24.88
N VAL A 456 10.90 -5.47 -24.84
CA VAL A 456 9.95 -5.62 -25.94
C VAL A 456 10.18 -4.66 -27.10
N GLY A 457 11.06 -3.68 -26.95
CA GLY A 457 11.40 -2.72 -28.00
C GLY A 457 10.42 -1.54 -28.11
N ALA A 458 9.86 -1.07 -27.01
CA ALA A 458 8.99 0.10 -26.97
C ALA A 458 9.78 1.43 -27.11
N THR A 459 9.06 2.53 -27.37
CA THR A 459 9.61 3.87 -27.43
C THR A 459 9.59 4.48 -26.02
N PRO A 460 10.73 4.73 -25.36
CA PRO A 460 10.76 5.22 -23.97
C PRO A 460 9.97 6.51 -23.76
N ALA A 461 10.09 7.49 -24.68
CA ALA A 461 9.36 8.74 -24.56
C ALA A 461 7.83 8.55 -24.50
N LYS A 462 7.28 7.56 -25.24
CA LYS A 462 5.85 7.25 -25.21
C LYS A 462 5.44 6.60 -23.89
N GLN A 463 6.27 5.70 -23.33
CA GLN A 463 6.04 5.14 -22.02
C GLN A 463 6.10 6.22 -20.92
N GLN A 464 7.06 7.14 -20.98
CA GLN A 464 7.21 8.24 -20.03
C GLN A 464 5.97 9.15 -20.02
N VAL A 465 5.39 9.46 -21.19
CA VAL A 465 4.12 10.20 -21.29
C VAL A 465 2.96 9.36 -20.74
N ALA A 466 2.90 8.06 -21.06
CA ALA A 466 1.88 7.16 -20.58
C ALA A 466 1.87 7.05 -19.04
N LEU A 467 3.05 7.01 -18.41
CA LEU A 467 3.22 7.05 -16.94
C LEU A 467 2.62 8.31 -16.33
N VAL A 468 2.91 9.49 -16.92
CA VAL A 468 2.37 10.77 -16.41
C VAL A 468 0.85 10.81 -16.54
N ILE A 469 0.28 10.29 -17.64
CA ILE A 469 -1.17 10.18 -17.80
C ILE A 469 -1.76 9.22 -16.76
N GLY A 470 -1.13 8.07 -16.52
CA GLY A 470 -1.53 7.11 -15.51
C GLY A 470 -1.53 7.72 -14.10
N VAL A 471 -0.46 8.45 -13.74
CA VAL A 471 -0.38 9.20 -12.46
C VAL A 471 -1.52 10.21 -12.34
N LEU A 472 -1.76 11.02 -13.38
CA LEU A 472 -2.80 12.05 -13.35
C LEU A 472 -4.19 11.46 -13.09
N VAL A 473 -4.58 10.47 -13.88
CA VAL A 473 -5.93 9.88 -13.78
C VAL A 473 -6.11 9.13 -12.47
N SER A 474 -5.09 8.38 -12.05
CA SER A 474 -5.18 7.59 -10.81
C SER A 474 -5.16 8.45 -9.56
N SER A 475 -4.43 9.58 -9.57
CA SER A 475 -4.41 10.52 -8.43
C SER A 475 -5.80 11.04 -8.08
N LEU A 476 -6.70 11.20 -9.07
CA LEU A 476 -8.10 11.58 -8.83
C LEU A 476 -8.86 10.50 -8.06
N ALA A 477 -8.61 9.23 -8.37
CA ALA A 477 -9.35 8.11 -7.77
C ALA A 477 -8.80 7.73 -6.38
N ILE A 478 -7.48 7.84 -6.15
CA ILE A 478 -6.82 7.40 -4.92
C ILE A 478 -7.37 8.14 -3.70
N GLY A 479 -7.50 9.48 -3.78
CA GLY A 479 -8.06 10.28 -2.70
C GLY A 479 -9.50 9.89 -2.36
N GLY A 480 -10.32 9.67 -3.39
CA GLY A 480 -11.70 9.18 -3.25
C GLY A 480 -11.77 7.79 -2.61
N THR A 481 -10.88 6.88 -3.00
CA THR A 481 -10.81 5.53 -2.41
C THR A 481 -10.41 5.57 -0.93
N LEU A 482 -9.47 6.44 -0.55
CA LEU A 482 -9.12 6.64 0.86
C LEU A 482 -10.30 7.12 1.69
N ILE A 483 -11.04 8.13 1.20
CA ILE A 483 -12.25 8.64 1.87
C ILE A 483 -13.31 7.54 1.95
N LEU A 484 -13.56 6.83 0.85
CA LEU A 484 -14.49 5.71 0.79
C LEU A 484 -14.19 4.66 1.87
N MET A 485 -12.93 4.26 2.00
CA MET A 485 -12.51 3.29 3.02
C MET A 485 -12.61 3.87 4.44
N ASN A 486 -12.28 5.15 4.62
CA ASN A 486 -12.34 5.77 5.93
C ASN A 486 -13.77 5.87 6.46
N VAL A 487 -14.72 6.18 5.60
CA VAL A 487 -16.15 6.29 5.93
C VAL A 487 -16.81 4.91 5.97
N GLY A 488 -16.60 4.08 4.94
CA GLY A 488 -17.32 2.82 4.78
C GLY A 488 -16.87 1.68 5.71
N LEU A 489 -15.68 1.80 6.32
CA LEU A 489 -15.20 0.87 7.32
C LEU A 489 -15.30 1.43 8.75
N ALA A 490 -15.84 2.64 8.91
CA ALA A 490 -16.04 3.25 10.22
C ALA A 490 -17.03 2.43 11.06
N SER A 491 -16.87 2.53 12.37
CA SER A 491 -17.80 1.93 13.33
C SER A 491 -18.10 2.91 14.46
N TYR A 492 -19.32 2.85 14.94
CA TYR A 492 -19.84 3.69 16.00
C TYR A 492 -20.14 2.78 17.20
N LYS A 493 -19.48 3.04 18.33
CA LYS A 493 -19.68 2.29 19.55
C LYS A 493 -20.38 3.18 20.58
N PRO A 494 -21.59 2.83 21.05
CA PRO A 494 -22.23 3.59 22.11
C PRO A 494 -21.38 3.49 23.39
N ILE A 495 -21.12 4.64 23.99
CA ILE A 495 -20.40 4.79 25.26
C ILE A 495 -21.07 5.91 26.04
N GLN A 496 -20.79 6.01 27.34
CA GLN A 496 -21.25 7.13 28.16
C GLN A 496 -20.08 7.62 29.02
N ILE A 497 -19.56 8.81 28.65
CA ILE A 497 -18.47 9.46 29.40
C ILE A 497 -18.89 10.91 29.61
N PRO A 498 -19.11 11.34 30.85
CA PRO A 498 -19.40 12.73 31.15
C PRO A 498 -18.16 13.59 30.82
N LEU A 499 -18.38 14.68 30.10
CA LEU A 499 -17.30 15.59 29.68
C LEU A 499 -17.76 17.03 29.92
N ASP A 500 -17.01 17.76 30.76
CA ASP A 500 -17.18 19.19 30.91
C ASP A 500 -16.41 19.93 29.82
N ILE A 501 -17.15 20.58 28.92
CA ILE A 501 -16.56 21.34 27.80
C ILE A 501 -15.86 22.61 28.31
N ASP A 502 -16.33 23.19 29.39
CA ASP A 502 -15.77 24.44 29.97
C ASP A 502 -14.38 24.19 30.60
N HIS A 503 -14.12 22.91 30.98
CA HIS A 503 -12.85 22.48 31.58
C HIS A 503 -12.34 21.17 30.89
N LEU A 504 -11.92 21.29 29.63
CA LEU A 504 -11.43 20.12 28.86
C LEU A 504 -10.15 19.55 29.49
N PRO A 505 -10.09 18.22 29.69
CA PRO A 505 -8.87 17.57 30.14
C PRO A 505 -7.70 17.78 29.17
N VAL A 506 -6.47 17.73 29.68
CA VAL A 506 -5.26 17.83 28.85
C VAL A 506 -5.28 16.71 27.78
N GLY A 507 -5.10 17.08 26.52
CA GLY A 507 -5.12 16.15 25.40
C GLY A 507 -6.50 15.94 24.78
N VAL A 508 -7.55 16.60 25.30
CA VAL A 508 -8.90 16.59 24.70
C VAL A 508 -9.13 17.93 24.00
N GLN A 509 -9.59 17.88 22.75
CA GLN A 509 -9.90 19.06 21.94
C GLN A 509 -11.28 18.92 21.34
N LEU A 510 -12.10 19.96 21.50
CA LEU A 510 -13.34 20.11 20.77
C LEU A 510 -12.99 20.62 19.36
N GLN A 511 -13.49 19.95 18.33
CA GLN A 511 -13.36 20.45 16.97
C GLN A 511 -14.60 21.25 16.63
N ASP A 512 -14.42 22.42 16.02
CA ASP A 512 -15.52 23.29 15.55
C ASP A 512 -16.19 22.67 14.30
N GLN A 513 -16.71 21.45 14.48
CA GLN A 513 -17.29 20.64 13.41
C GLN A 513 -18.48 19.87 13.97
N ASN A 514 -19.67 20.22 13.46
CA ASN A 514 -20.89 19.49 13.77
C ASN A 514 -20.94 18.19 12.96
N TYR A 515 -21.20 17.08 13.62
CA TYR A 515 -21.29 15.75 13.02
C TYR A 515 -22.71 15.19 13.14
N PRO A 516 -23.45 15.08 12.04
CA PRO A 516 -24.79 14.45 12.05
C PRO A 516 -24.64 12.93 12.12
N HIS A 517 -25.33 12.29 13.05
CA HIS A 517 -25.40 10.83 13.19
C HIS A 517 -26.75 10.42 13.75
N GLU A 518 -27.44 9.46 13.10
CA GLU A 518 -28.76 8.93 13.49
C GLU A 518 -29.81 10.00 13.82
N GLY A 519 -29.84 11.09 13.04
CA GLY A 519 -30.82 12.17 13.21
C GLY A 519 -30.50 13.17 14.33
N LYS A 520 -29.40 12.97 15.08
CA LYS A 520 -28.85 13.93 16.04
C LYS A 520 -27.61 14.63 15.48
N THR A 521 -27.34 15.84 15.95
CA THR A 521 -26.12 16.58 15.62
C THR A 521 -25.21 16.61 16.84
N TYR A 522 -24.05 16.00 16.71
CA TYR A 522 -23.02 15.94 17.74
C TYR A 522 -21.90 16.92 17.47
N GLU A 523 -21.16 17.27 18.50
CA GLU A 523 -19.87 17.94 18.38
C GLU A 523 -18.74 16.91 18.38
N LEU A 524 -17.73 17.13 17.55
CA LEU A 524 -16.64 16.20 17.40
C LEU A 524 -15.57 16.50 18.46
N VAL A 525 -15.31 15.55 19.34
CA VAL A 525 -14.24 15.57 20.33
C VAL A 525 -13.09 14.69 19.88
N ASN A 526 -11.87 15.22 19.91
CA ASN A 526 -10.66 14.49 19.60
C ASN A 526 -9.80 14.37 20.85
N ALA A 527 -9.55 13.14 21.31
CA ALA A 527 -8.69 12.85 22.44
C ALA A 527 -7.35 12.27 21.95
N ILE A 528 -6.24 12.93 22.30
CA ILE A 528 -4.89 12.47 21.97
C ILE A 528 -3.97 12.71 23.17
N GLY A 529 -3.51 11.63 23.79
CA GLY A 529 -2.65 11.69 24.96
C GLY A 529 -3.35 12.19 26.22
N SER A 530 -4.67 12.02 26.32
CA SER A 530 -5.44 12.29 27.54
C SER A 530 -5.27 11.17 28.55
N SER A 531 -5.20 11.52 29.84
CA SER A 531 -5.23 10.56 30.94
C SER A 531 -6.64 10.13 31.35
N VAL A 532 -7.67 10.81 30.84
CA VAL A 532 -9.08 10.62 31.23
C VAL A 532 -9.88 9.86 30.18
N ILE A 533 -9.60 10.14 28.91
CA ILE A 533 -10.30 9.53 27.76
C ILE A 533 -9.27 8.85 26.87
N PRO A 534 -9.48 7.60 26.44
CA PRO A 534 -8.58 6.93 25.50
C PRO A 534 -8.41 7.71 24.19
N ASP A 535 -7.26 7.55 23.54
CA ASP A 535 -7.03 8.20 22.25
C ASP A 535 -8.09 7.79 21.23
N GLY A 536 -8.73 8.76 20.59
CA GLY A 536 -9.77 8.51 19.61
C GLY A 536 -10.61 9.73 19.28
N LYS A 537 -11.60 9.53 18.42
CA LYS A 537 -12.62 10.52 18.12
C LYS A 537 -13.94 10.11 18.75
N TYR A 538 -14.65 11.10 19.24
CA TYR A 538 -15.87 10.91 20.01
C TYR A 538 -16.92 11.91 19.58
N LEU A 539 -18.18 11.49 19.66
CA LEU A 539 -19.33 12.34 19.41
C LEU A 539 -19.94 12.75 20.75
N TYR A 540 -19.92 14.05 20.99
CA TYR A 540 -20.40 14.68 22.21
C TYR A 540 -21.75 15.33 21.97
N ASP A 541 -22.70 15.06 22.84
CA ASP A 541 -24.01 15.70 22.84
C ASP A 541 -24.06 16.84 23.89
N ARG A 542 -24.31 18.08 23.42
CA ARG A 542 -24.45 19.24 24.31
C ARG A 542 -25.65 19.16 25.25
N SER A 543 -26.70 18.44 24.84
CA SER A 543 -27.92 18.32 25.62
C SER A 543 -27.76 17.46 26.86
N THR A 544 -27.02 16.36 26.73
CA THR A 544 -26.72 15.41 27.80
C THR A 544 -25.43 15.75 28.54
N ARG A 545 -24.54 16.59 27.96
CA ARG A 545 -23.17 16.88 28.41
C ARG A 545 -22.31 15.64 28.53
N GLU A 546 -22.54 14.67 27.68
CA GLU A 546 -21.83 13.40 27.65
C GLU A 546 -21.30 13.08 26.27
N ILE A 547 -20.21 12.31 26.22
CA ILE A 547 -19.80 11.61 25.02
C ILE A 547 -20.71 10.38 24.93
N GLU A 548 -21.54 10.30 23.90
CA GLU A 548 -22.47 9.18 23.70
C GLU A 548 -21.92 8.11 22.77
N ILE A 549 -21.00 8.48 21.86
CA ILE A 549 -20.51 7.56 20.82
C ILE A 549 -18.99 7.68 20.68
N GLN A 550 -18.31 6.56 20.66
CA GLN A 550 -16.95 6.47 20.18
C GLN A 550 -16.98 6.22 18.67
N TRP A 551 -16.48 7.19 17.90
CA TRP A 551 -16.34 7.06 16.46
C TRP A 551 -14.98 6.47 16.11
N GLU A 552 -14.97 5.18 15.81
CA GLU A 552 -13.79 4.49 15.30
C GLU A 552 -13.73 4.68 13.78
N GLN A 553 -12.80 5.49 13.30
CA GLN A 553 -12.61 5.72 11.86
C GLN A 553 -12.19 4.43 11.18
N GLY A 554 -12.61 4.24 9.91
CA GLY A 554 -12.32 3.02 9.16
C GLY A 554 -10.82 2.77 9.01
N ILE A 555 -10.07 3.81 8.62
CA ILE A 555 -8.60 3.76 8.54
C ILE A 555 -8.02 3.93 9.95
N GLY A 556 -7.21 2.99 10.37
CA GLY A 556 -6.65 2.91 11.71
C GLY A 556 -7.36 1.88 12.61
N SER A 557 -8.54 1.40 12.21
CA SER A 557 -9.25 0.31 12.88
C SER A 557 -8.63 -1.06 12.62
N ALA A 558 -9.15 -2.09 13.27
CA ALA A 558 -8.77 -3.47 12.99
C ALA A 558 -9.07 -3.89 11.54
N LYS A 559 -10.05 -3.26 10.88
CA LYS A 559 -10.45 -3.53 9.49
C LYS A 559 -9.47 -2.96 8.46
N ALA A 560 -8.81 -1.84 8.76
CA ALA A 560 -7.82 -1.18 7.90
C ALA A 560 -6.74 -0.49 8.75
N ALA A 561 -5.82 -1.27 9.28
CA ALA A 561 -4.87 -0.86 10.33
C ALA A 561 -3.88 0.25 9.89
N ALA A 562 -3.65 0.42 8.58
CA ALA A 562 -2.74 1.38 7.98
C ALA A 562 -1.36 1.46 8.67
N PRO A 563 -0.63 0.33 8.79
CA PRO A 563 0.55 0.22 9.65
C PRO A 563 1.65 1.20 9.28
N GLN A 564 1.91 1.39 8.00
CA GLN A 564 2.97 2.29 7.52
C GLN A 564 2.65 3.77 7.82
N ALA A 565 1.41 4.18 7.57
CA ALA A 565 0.98 5.55 7.84
C ALA A 565 0.99 5.87 9.35
N ARG A 566 0.57 4.92 10.19
CA ARG A 566 0.68 5.06 11.64
C ARG A 566 2.13 5.19 12.09
N LEU A 567 3.03 4.41 11.47
CA LEU A 567 4.46 4.54 11.73
C LEU A 567 4.95 5.96 11.41
N MET A 568 4.57 6.54 10.26
CA MET A 568 4.97 7.90 9.89
C MET A 568 4.47 8.92 10.92
N ALA A 569 3.20 8.82 11.33
CA ALA A 569 2.64 9.67 12.38
C ALA A 569 3.38 9.51 13.71
N THR A 570 3.73 8.27 14.08
CA THR A 570 4.49 7.97 15.31
C THR A 570 5.88 8.60 15.28
N VAL A 571 6.61 8.48 14.16
CA VAL A 571 7.95 9.09 14.01
C VAL A 571 7.87 10.61 14.13
N ILE A 572 6.92 11.24 13.43
CA ILE A 572 6.75 12.69 13.45
C ILE A 572 6.40 13.18 14.87
N SER A 573 5.37 12.56 15.49
CA SER A 573 4.91 12.95 16.84
C SER A 573 5.97 12.68 17.88
N GLY A 574 6.75 11.60 17.73
CA GLY A 574 7.86 11.28 18.62
C GLY A 574 8.95 12.33 18.63
N ILE A 575 9.29 12.82 17.45
CA ILE A 575 10.35 13.83 17.33
C ILE A 575 9.85 15.22 17.72
N LEU A 576 8.69 15.66 17.18
CA LEU A 576 8.20 17.02 17.37
C LEU A 576 7.52 17.22 18.74
N ASN A 577 6.65 16.30 19.16
CA ASN A 577 5.80 16.48 20.35
C ASN A 577 6.37 15.80 21.60
N ARG A 578 7.40 14.96 21.47
CA ARG A 578 8.01 14.16 22.55
C ARG A 578 7.01 13.30 23.36
N ARG A 579 5.82 13.01 22.80
CA ARG A 579 4.69 12.30 23.45
C ARG A 579 4.57 10.87 22.92
N LEU A 580 5.51 10.01 23.27
CA LEU A 580 5.42 8.59 22.95
C LEU A 580 5.62 7.75 24.20
N PRO A 581 5.03 6.56 24.27
CA PRO A 581 5.37 5.56 25.27
C PRO A 581 6.77 4.98 24.96
N TRP A 582 7.80 5.79 25.10
CA TRP A 582 9.18 5.49 24.71
C TRP A 582 9.67 4.13 25.20
N ARG A 583 9.24 3.70 26.41
CA ARG A 583 9.60 2.40 26.98
C ARG A 583 9.13 1.26 26.07
N LEU A 584 7.88 1.32 25.61
CA LEU A 584 7.31 0.30 24.69
C LEU A 584 7.96 0.39 23.31
N VAL A 585 8.16 1.60 22.80
CA VAL A 585 8.84 1.83 21.51
C VAL A 585 10.25 1.22 21.54
N PHE A 586 11.04 1.47 22.59
CA PHE A 586 12.39 0.90 22.73
C PHE A 586 12.39 -0.61 22.89
N LEU A 587 11.39 -1.21 23.54
CA LEU A 587 11.25 -2.67 23.57
C LEU A 587 11.11 -3.24 22.15
N GLY A 588 10.31 -2.60 21.28
CA GLY A 588 10.21 -2.97 19.88
C GLY A 588 11.53 -2.79 19.11
N VAL A 589 12.24 -1.71 19.36
CA VAL A 589 13.58 -1.48 18.76
C VAL A 589 14.55 -2.58 19.15
N PHE A 590 14.66 -2.91 20.43
CA PHE A 590 15.56 -3.97 20.90
C PHE A 590 15.18 -5.35 20.38
N LEU A 591 13.87 -5.65 20.30
CA LEU A 591 13.37 -6.89 19.72
C LEU A 591 13.84 -7.05 18.27
N VAL A 592 13.71 -6.01 17.48
CA VAL A 592 14.12 -6.03 16.07
C VAL A 592 15.63 -6.11 15.90
N ILE A 593 16.41 -5.42 16.73
CA ILE A 593 17.86 -5.55 16.72
C ILE A 593 18.28 -7.00 17.02
N ALA A 594 17.65 -7.63 18.01
CA ALA A 594 17.93 -9.03 18.33
C ALA A 594 17.60 -9.96 17.15
N VAL A 595 16.46 -9.77 16.50
CA VAL A 595 16.05 -10.55 15.32
C VAL A 595 17.03 -10.36 14.16
N GLU A 596 17.49 -9.13 13.93
CA GLU A 596 18.46 -8.82 12.88
C GLU A 596 19.82 -9.45 13.15
N LEU A 597 20.27 -9.47 14.41
CA LEU A 597 21.51 -10.13 14.83
C LEU A 597 21.45 -11.66 14.66
N LEU A 598 20.26 -12.25 14.72
CA LEU A 598 20.03 -13.67 14.40
C LEU A 598 20.03 -13.95 12.89
N GLY A 599 20.25 -12.96 12.04
CA GLY A 599 20.29 -13.11 10.58
C GLY A 599 18.91 -13.18 9.92
N ILE A 600 17.84 -12.89 10.65
CA ILE A 600 16.48 -12.87 10.13
C ILE A 600 16.18 -11.47 9.58
N ARG A 601 15.53 -11.38 8.42
CA ARG A 601 15.08 -10.09 7.86
C ARG A 601 14.11 -9.41 8.81
N SER A 602 14.54 -8.31 9.41
CA SER A 602 13.78 -7.65 10.50
C SER A 602 12.49 -6.98 10.04
N LEU A 603 12.43 -6.43 8.82
CA LEU A 603 11.26 -5.67 8.38
C LEU A 603 9.97 -6.53 8.29
N PRO A 604 9.95 -7.71 7.64
CA PRO A 604 8.77 -8.57 7.67
C PRO A 604 8.38 -9.00 9.09
N PHE A 605 9.35 -9.31 9.95
CA PHE A 605 9.10 -9.64 11.33
C PHE A 605 8.43 -8.50 12.09
N ALA A 606 8.97 -7.29 11.98
CA ALA A 606 8.45 -6.08 12.61
C ALA A 606 7.01 -5.77 12.16
N VAL A 607 6.74 -5.85 10.85
CA VAL A 607 5.39 -5.70 10.32
C VAL A 607 4.45 -6.75 10.92
N GLY A 608 4.91 -8.00 11.03
CA GLY A 608 4.16 -9.10 11.65
C GLY A 608 3.83 -8.85 13.12
N THR A 609 4.74 -8.24 13.90
CA THR A 609 4.46 -7.87 15.30
C THR A 609 3.42 -6.75 15.40
N TYR A 610 3.35 -5.88 14.41
CA TYR A 610 2.47 -4.72 14.39
C TYR A 610 1.05 -5.03 13.94
N ILE A 611 0.87 -5.84 12.89
CA ILE A 611 -0.46 -6.20 12.35
C ILE A 611 -1.11 -7.35 13.10
N SER A 612 -2.42 -7.55 12.88
CA SER A 612 -3.15 -8.68 13.48
C SER A 612 -2.57 -10.02 13.06
N ILE A 613 -2.50 -10.96 14.00
CA ILE A 613 -2.13 -12.36 13.71
C ILE A 613 -3.06 -12.98 12.65
N GLY A 614 -4.32 -12.55 12.59
CA GLY A 614 -5.27 -13.03 11.58
C GLY A 614 -4.80 -12.74 10.16
N THR A 615 -4.25 -11.56 9.92
CA THR A 615 -3.71 -11.16 8.62
C THR A 615 -2.43 -11.95 8.28
N THR A 616 -1.51 -12.07 9.25
CA THR A 616 -0.24 -12.78 9.02
C THR A 616 -0.44 -14.28 8.84
N MET A 617 -1.42 -14.90 9.53
CA MET A 617 -1.77 -16.31 9.38
C MET A 617 -2.35 -16.60 7.99
N ALA A 618 -3.22 -15.75 7.47
CA ALA A 618 -3.78 -15.91 6.13
C ALA A 618 -2.69 -15.80 5.04
N MET A 619 -1.76 -14.84 5.19
CA MET A 619 -0.60 -14.73 4.29
C MET A 619 0.33 -15.94 4.42
N PHE A 620 0.53 -16.45 5.64
CA PHE A 620 1.33 -17.66 5.86
C PHE A 620 0.72 -18.87 5.16
N ALA A 621 -0.61 -19.03 5.19
CA ALA A 621 -1.30 -20.07 4.44
C ALA A 621 -1.00 -19.99 2.92
N GLY A 622 -1.00 -18.78 2.33
CA GLY A 622 -0.59 -18.58 0.94
C GLY A 622 0.86 -18.95 0.67
N GLY A 623 1.78 -18.56 1.54
CA GLY A 623 3.20 -18.93 1.47
C GLY A 623 3.42 -20.45 1.60
N LEU A 624 2.66 -21.11 2.47
CA LEU A 624 2.67 -22.57 2.64
C LEU A 624 2.18 -23.28 1.36
N VAL A 625 1.12 -22.78 0.74
CA VAL A 625 0.63 -23.32 -0.55
C VAL A 625 1.74 -23.22 -1.62
N ARG A 626 2.45 -22.10 -1.69
CA ARG A 626 3.59 -21.94 -2.60
C ARG A 626 4.68 -22.96 -2.30
N TRP A 627 5.07 -23.09 -1.05
CA TRP A 627 6.09 -24.04 -0.62
C TRP A 627 5.73 -25.48 -1.00
N LEU A 628 4.48 -25.90 -0.74
CA LEU A 628 3.98 -27.22 -1.11
C LEU A 628 3.92 -27.41 -2.64
N ALA A 629 3.57 -26.37 -3.39
CA ALA A 629 3.50 -26.44 -4.85
C ALA A 629 4.90 -26.57 -5.48
N GLU A 630 5.91 -25.94 -4.91
CA GLU A 630 7.31 -25.97 -5.36
C GLU A 630 8.04 -27.27 -4.95
N GLN A 631 7.53 -28.02 -3.97
CA GLN A 631 8.09 -29.33 -3.61
C GLN A 631 8.02 -30.32 -4.77
N GLY A 632 9.17 -30.87 -5.16
CA GLY A 632 9.28 -31.84 -6.26
C GLY A 632 9.37 -31.23 -7.66
N MET A 633 9.43 -29.88 -7.78
CA MET A 633 9.86 -29.25 -9.03
C MET A 633 11.37 -29.07 -9.02
N GLU A 634 12.04 -29.48 -10.12
CA GLU A 634 13.49 -29.20 -10.29
C GLU A 634 13.73 -27.69 -10.19
N LYS A 635 14.45 -27.27 -9.15
CA LYS A 635 14.93 -25.90 -9.04
C LYS A 635 15.93 -25.67 -10.18
N LYS A 636 15.52 -24.92 -11.20
CA LYS A 636 16.49 -24.29 -12.09
C LYS A 636 17.18 -23.19 -11.30
N GLU A 637 18.45 -23.41 -10.99
CA GLU A 637 19.29 -22.37 -10.39
C GLU A 637 19.24 -21.10 -11.23
N GLY A 638 18.84 -19.99 -10.63
CA GLY A 638 18.88 -18.65 -11.23
C GLY A 638 17.54 -18.09 -11.76
N ALA A 639 16.44 -18.84 -11.73
CA ALA A 639 15.13 -18.30 -12.12
C ALA A 639 14.09 -18.57 -11.03
N GLU A 640 14.00 -17.72 -10.04
CA GLU A 640 12.71 -17.44 -9.42
C GLU A 640 11.84 -16.82 -10.52
N SER A 641 11.14 -17.65 -11.31
CA SER A 641 10.24 -17.12 -12.33
C SER A 641 9.07 -16.48 -11.62
N GLU A 642 9.04 -15.15 -11.58
CA GLU A 642 7.90 -14.37 -11.05
C GLU A 642 6.61 -14.71 -11.79
N VAL A 643 6.70 -15.27 -12.99
CA VAL A 643 5.59 -15.77 -13.80
C VAL A 643 5.43 -17.27 -13.65
N SER A 644 4.80 -17.71 -12.58
CA SER A 644 4.33 -19.08 -12.42
C SER A 644 2.81 -19.16 -12.62
N PRO A 645 2.26 -20.35 -12.96
CA PRO A 645 0.81 -20.54 -13.03
C PRO A 645 0.12 -20.14 -11.73
N GLY A 646 0.76 -20.40 -10.59
CA GLY A 646 0.27 -20.04 -9.28
C GLY A 646 0.33 -18.54 -9.00
N SER A 647 1.38 -17.82 -9.43
CA SER A 647 1.47 -16.36 -9.24
C SER A 647 0.40 -15.62 -10.06
N LEU A 648 0.12 -16.07 -11.29
CA LEU A 648 -0.97 -15.52 -12.11
C LEU A 648 -2.35 -15.73 -11.47
N TYR A 649 -2.60 -16.93 -10.94
CA TYR A 649 -3.85 -17.24 -10.24
C TYR A 649 -3.97 -16.41 -8.94
N ALA A 650 -2.89 -16.31 -8.17
CA ALA A 650 -2.82 -15.51 -6.95
C ALA A 650 -3.05 -14.01 -7.22
N SER A 651 -2.52 -13.47 -8.32
CA SER A 651 -2.80 -12.10 -8.76
C SER A 651 -4.29 -11.88 -9.05
N GLY A 652 -4.96 -12.89 -9.64
CA GLY A 652 -6.41 -12.88 -9.80
C GLY A 652 -7.16 -12.87 -8.48
N LEU A 653 -6.72 -13.65 -7.47
CA LEU A 653 -7.31 -13.65 -6.13
C LEU A 653 -7.16 -12.29 -5.43
N ILE A 654 -6.00 -11.63 -5.57
CA ILE A 654 -5.76 -10.29 -5.00
C ILE A 654 -6.68 -9.26 -5.64
N ALA A 655 -6.74 -9.26 -6.97
CA ALA A 655 -7.63 -8.36 -7.71
C ALA A 655 -9.09 -8.57 -7.31
N ALA A 656 -9.52 -9.83 -7.18
CA ALA A 656 -10.87 -10.20 -6.74
C ALA A 656 -11.18 -9.65 -5.34
N GLY A 657 -10.31 -9.93 -4.36
CA GLY A 657 -10.47 -9.46 -2.99
C GLY A 657 -10.58 -7.94 -2.90
N GLY A 658 -9.72 -7.22 -3.65
CA GLY A 658 -9.75 -5.76 -3.70
C GLY A 658 -11.01 -5.20 -4.38
N VAL A 659 -11.34 -5.68 -5.58
CA VAL A 659 -12.50 -5.19 -6.35
C VAL A 659 -13.82 -5.48 -5.63
N PHE A 660 -14.04 -6.74 -5.23
CA PHE A 660 -15.28 -7.13 -4.55
C PHE A 660 -15.34 -6.63 -3.09
N GLY A 661 -14.18 -6.43 -2.45
CA GLY A 661 -14.11 -5.78 -1.15
C GLY A 661 -14.50 -4.31 -1.21
N LEU A 662 -14.03 -3.55 -2.20
CA LEU A 662 -14.45 -2.17 -2.44
C LEU A 662 -15.93 -2.10 -2.86
N LEU A 663 -16.38 -3.04 -3.70
CA LEU A 663 -17.79 -3.13 -4.09
C LEU A 663 -18.69 -3.32 -2.87
N ALA A 664 -18.33 -4.20 -1.94
CA ALA A 664 -19.07 -4.39 -0.70
C ALA A 664 -19.15 -3.11 0.14
N ILE A 665 -18.04 -2.34 0.24
CA ILE A 665 -18.03 -1.04 0.92
C ILE A 665 -18.99 -0.04 0.22
N VAL A 666 -18.96 0.03 -1.10
CA VAL A 666 -19.86 0.91 -1.87
C VAL A 666 -21.31 0.53 -1.65
N ILE A 667 -21.67 -0.76 -1.74
CA ILE A 667 -23.02 -1.24 -1.52
C ILE A 667 -23.49 -0.89 -0.09
N ASN A 668 -22.63 -1.09 0.91
CA ASN A 668 -22.94 -0.76 2.30
C ASN A 668 -23.21 0.74 2.50
N LEU A 669 -22.40 1.60 1.88
CA LEU A 669 -22.60 3.06 1.92
C LEU A 669 -23.87 3.52 1.19
N LEU A 670 -24.22 2.88 0.07
CA LEU A 670 -25.44 3.19 -0.66
C LEU A 670 -26.73 2.80 0.11
N GLN A 671 -26.60 1.95 1.12
CA GLN A 671 -27.69 1.58 2.03
C GLN A 671 -27.83 2.58 3.21
N ASP A 672 -26.87 3.49 3.41
CA ASP A 672 -26.96 4.54 4.42
C ASP A 672 -28.10 5.52 4.06
N PRO A 673 -29.10 5.73 4.94
CA PRO A 673 -30.26 6.59 4.67
C PRO A 673 -29.90 8.04 4.35
N GLU A 674 -28.81 8.56 4.92
CA GLU A 674 -28.35 9.93 4.66
C GLU A 674 -27.67 10.05 3.29
N LEU A 675 -26.86 9.06 2.92
CA LEU A 675 -26.17 9.06 1.64
C LEU A 675 -27.11 8.76 0.47
N SER A 676 -28.10 7.90 0.69
CA SER A 676 -29.10 7.51 -0.32
C SER A 676 -29.94 8.69 -0.82
N LYS A 677 -30.10 9.75 -0.03
CA LYS A 677 -30.80 10.98 -0.44
C LYS A 677 -30.08 11.74 -1.56
N HIS A 678 -28.77 11.54 -1.71
CA HIS A 678 -27.94 12.22 -2.70
C HIS A 678 -27.66 11.36 -3.94
N VAL A 679 -28.14 10.14 -3.98
CA VAL A 679 -27.98 9.21 -5.10
C VAL A 679 -29.06 9.47 -6.15
N PRO A 680 -28.76 9.44 -7.47
CA PRO A 680 -29.75 9.59 -8.52
C PRO A 680 -30.93 8.64 -8.32
N HIS A 681 -32.17 9.15 -8.50
CA HIS A 681 -33.39 8.43 -8.20
C HIS A 681 -33.49 7.03 -8.85
N TRP A 682 -32.98 6.88 -10.07
CA TRP A 682 -32.96 5.59 -10.77
C TRP A 682 -32.02 4.54 -10.09
N LEU A 683 -30.92 4.98 -9.50
CA LEU A 683 -30.02 4.13 -8.74
C LEU A 683 -30.58 3.88 -7.33
N GLY A 684 -31.19 4.91 -6.73
CA GLY A 684 -31.87 4.82 -5.45
C GLY A 684 -33.04 3.85 -5.45
N VAL A 685 -33.89 3.86 -6.51
CA VAL A 685 -34.99 2.90 -6.68
C VAL A 685 -34.47 1.47 -6.83
N ALA A 686 -33.38 1.26 -7.57
CA ALA A 686 -32.77 -0.07 -7.70
C ALA A 686 -32.17 -0.61 -6.39
N LEU A 687 -31.75 0.28 -5.48
CA LEU A 687 -31.13 -0.04 -4.19
C LEU A 687 -32.12 0.01 -3.01
N HIS A 688 -33.25 0.69 -3.17
CA HIS A 688 -34.33 0.78 -2.17
C HIS A 688 -35.41 -0.32 -2.31
N VAL A 689 -35.15 -1.31 -3.16
CA VAL A 689 -36.00 -2.51 -3.18
C VAL A 689 -35.89 -3.20 -1.81
N PRO A 690 -37.00 -3.66 -1.21
CA PRO A 690 -36.99 -4.28 0.13
C PRO A 690 -35.98 -5.41 0.32
N TRP A 691 -35.54 -6.05 -0.75
CA TRP A 691 -34.49 -7.07 -0.71
C TRP A 691 -33.07 -6.48 -0.58
N SER A 692 -32.82 -5.20 -0.86
CA SER A 692 -31.49 -4.59 -0.72
C SER A 692 -31.12 -4.39 0.75
N GLU A 693 -32.07 -4.05 1.63
CA GLU A 693 -31.83 -4.01 3.07
C GLU A 693 -31.52 -5.40 3.65
N SER A 694 -32.07 -6.44 3.03
CA SER A 694 -31.81 -7.83 3.42
C SER A 694 -30.61 -8.46 2.71
N PHE A 695 -30.00 -7.78 1.74
CA PHE A 695 -28.93 -8.33 0.91
C PHE A 695 -27.68 -8.67 1.73
N PHE A 696 -27.28 -7.81 2.67
CA PHE A 696 -26.20 -8.08 3.61
C PHE A 696 -26.59 -9.03 4.74
N ALA A 697 -27.87 -9.18 5.01
CA ALA A 697 -28.41 -10.06 6.02
C ALA A 697 -28.85 -11.43 5.47
N VAL A 698 -28.57 -11.72 4.19
CA VAL A 698 -28.95 -13.01 3.57
C VAL A 698 -28.40 -14.19 4.36
N GLY A 699 -27.13 -14.14 4.76
CA GLY A 699 -26.54 -15.20 5.58
C GLY A 699 -27.22 -15.36 6.93
N GLU A 700 -27.44 -14.27 7.65
CA GLU A 700 -28.07 -14.32 8.98
C GLU A 700 -29.56 -14.70 8.89
N ARG A 701 -30.26 -14.24 7.86
CA ARG A 701 -31.70 -14.45 7.70
C ARG A 701 -32.06 -15.84 7.20
N PHE A 702 -31.35 -16.36 6.20
CA PHE A 702 -31.68 -17.63 5.56
C PHE A 702 -30.79 -18.79 6.01
N LEU A 703 -29.58 -18.51 6.47
CA LEU A 703 -28.58 -19.50 6.86
C LEU A 703 -27.88 -19.10 8.17
N PRO A 704 -28.63 -18.86 9.28
CA PRO A 704 -28.05 -18.33 10.53
C PRO A 704 -26.95 -19.23 11.12
N HIS A 705 -27.08 -20.56 10.99
CA HIS A 705 -26.05 -21.50 11.43
C HIS A 705 -24.78 -21.44 10.58
N ALA A 706 -24.90 -21.14 9.28
CA ALA A 706 -23.76 -21.02 8.38
C ALA A 706 -23.04 -19.68 8.59
N SER A 707 -23.80 -18.57 8.71
CA SER A 707 -23.25 -17.22 8.90
C SER A 707 -22.43 -17.07 10.18
N GLN A 708 -22.73 -17.87 11.21
CA GLN A 708 -22.00 -17.91 12.49
C GLN A 708 -20.95 -19.01 12.56
N SER A 709 -20.93 -19.93 11.58
CA SER A 709 -20.02 -21.08 11.60
C SER A 709 -18.60 -20.70 11.20
N GLN A 710 -17.72 -20.59 12.18
CA GLN A 710 -16.28 -20.37 11.95
C GLN A 710 -15.65 -21.52 11.14
N TRP A 711 -16.05 -22.77 11.39
CA TRP A 711 -15.53 -23.95 10.70
C TRP A 711 -15.91 -24.00 9.22
N LEU A 712 -17.10 -23.53 8.86
CA LEU A 712 -17.49 -23.41 7.46
C LEU A 712 -16.57 -22.43 6.72
N GLY A 713 -16.31 -21.27 7.31
CA GLY A 713 -15.40 -20.28 6.76
C GLY A 713 -13.99 -20.83 6.58
N VAL A 714 -13.44 -21.52 7.58
CA VAL A 714 -12.12 -22.17 7.49
C VAL A 714 -12.11 -23.23 6.39
N GLY A 715 -13.14 -24.07 6.30
CA GLY A 715 -13.26 -25.11 5.27
C GLY A 715 -13.26 -24.52 3.85
N LEU A 716 -14.02 -23.44 3.63
CA LEU A 716 -14.06 -22.74 2.33
C LEU A 716 -12.73 -22.05 2.00
N PHE A 717 -12.04 -21.48 2.99
CA PHE A 717 -10.72 -20.92 2.81
C PHE A 717 -9.68 -21.99 2.43
N VAL A 718 -9.74 -23.16 3.08
CA VAL A 718 -8.90 -24.30 2.70
C VAL A 718 -9.22 -24.77 1.26
N ALA A 719 -10.50 -24.81 0.89
CA ALA A 719 -10.89 -25.16 -0.49
C ALA A 719 -10.31 -24.14 -1.52
N LEU A 720 -10.32 -22.84 -1.17
CA LEU A 720 -9.69 -21.80 -1.98
C LEU A 720 -8.16 -22.00 -2.06
N ALA A 721 -7.50 -22.35 -0.95
CA ALA A 721 -6.07 -22.66 -0.92
C ALA A 721 -5.73 -23.90 -1.76
N VAL A 722 -6.57 -24.95 -1.72
CA VAL A 722 -6.43 -26.14 -2.58
C VAL A 722 -6.59 -25.77 -4.06
N SER A 723 -7.54 -24.90 -4.40
CA SER A 723 -7.70 -24.43 -5.80
C SER A 723 -6.46 -23.71 -6.31
N LEU A 724 -5.83 -22.87 -5.48
CA LEU A 724 -4.56 -22.21 -5.78
C LEU A 724 -3.44 -23.23 -5.97
N PHE A 725 -3.34 -24.24 -5.07
CA PHE A 725 -2.35 -25.30 -5.17
C PHE A 725 -2.50 -26.12 -6.49
N VAL A 726 -3.71 -26.53 -6.80
CA VAL A 726 -4.00 -27.26 -8.06
C VAL A 726 -3.65 -26.41 -9.29
N SER A 727 -4.00 -25.11 -9.25
CA SER A 727 -3.64 -24.18 -10.30
C SER A 727 -2.13 -24.03 -10.46
N ALA A 728 -1.38 -23.97 -9.35
CA ALA A 728 0.06 -23.84 -9.33
C ALA A 728 0.79 -25.06 -9.92
N ARG A 729 0.29 -26.27 -9.68
CA ARG A 729 0.89 -27.52 -10.18
C ARG A 729 0.53 -27.85 -11.63
N LYS A 730 -0.54 -27.31 -12.18
CA LYS A 730 -0.88 -27.54 -13.60
C LYS A 730 0.11 -26.79 -14.49
N LYS A 731 0.87 -27.51 -15.32
CA LYS A 731 1.76 -26.92 -16.34
C LYS A 731 0.98 -25.98 -17.26
N LEU A 732 1.57 -24.84 -17.63
CA LEU A 732 1.06 -24.00 -18.69
C LEU A 732 1.13 -24.81 -19.98
N LYS A 733 -0.01 -25.03 -20.66
CA LYS A 733 0.02 -25.61 -22.00
C LYS A 733 0.73 -24.59 -22.90
N GLN A 734 1.92 -24.93 -23.35
CA GLN A 734 2.53 -24.30 -24.50
C GLN A 734 1.77 -24.80 -25.74
N SER A 735 0.91 -23.95 -26.30
CA SER A 735 0.29 -24.20 -27.58
C SER A 735 1.25 -23.87 -28.72
#